data_89f180ab17ee2edd4f25f579f03ba79a
#
_entry.id   89f180ab17ee2edd4f25f579f03ba79a
#
_cell.length_a   1.000
_cell.length_b   1.000
_cell.length_c   1.000
_cell.angle_alpha   90.00
_cell.angle_beta   90.00
_cell.angle_gamma   90.00
#
_symmetry.space_group_name_H-M   'P 1'
#
loop_
_entity.id
_entity.type
_entity.pdbx_description
1 polymer ?
#
loop_
_entity_poly.entity_id
_entity_poly.type
_entity_poly.pdbx_seq_one_letter_code
_entity_poly.pdbx_strand_id
1 'polypeptide(L)'
;MVGSGTRTLFVWMLWSAFRAQPGRWLAAGATVAIGLSLAVAIHVVNRSALGEFGRALDVVNGQSSAQIQAAAGDFDDTWFDDLDRRRGGLGVSAMSPVLVVRTDRVTVLGLDLFRAAGVTPSLMPSVASGRRDDLFAGDSIFLSAVALRDLGLSVGDRLVLRANSVTQEFRIAGTVAGVSGEPIAVMDLGLAQWKFHRLNKISRLDLRLEQGVSTAAVIDSLSKAARGLKLVTADDRERRMSNLSRAYRVNLSVLALVALFTGAFLVFTAVSFSVLRQQSQLALLGVLGASQRWLIGLVLSQALLVCALGGLAGLAMGVGLAKGLLTVVGGDLGAGYFSGGAVALDVSAISMFSFWLLALVVGIVAGFAPAMRAAQRAPIEQLRQGAAEKILSPLLRPWLTLTLGAASLVLAFVPPIDGLPIAGYGAIACVLLAGIAATPWIMKWTFSAVARGLSHAPSMNSSVLFAIWRIAQAPASAAGLIAGVVAAISLTVAMVVMVASFRDSVAQWLDQILPADLYTSTQRMAHLAHFGDDTAAQVGQVSGIARFEFNRHQSVLVRPDWPEVTVMARQFSKNNPSEGVPLTGPMVDSGQRPMIFISEAMRDLYGWQIGGAYTIALSSNSTPTRLHVAGVYRDYGRQHGSIMIDSSDFAAITGDNKRTGLAVWLSSDARADQVLADLRAQVPALREMQFMAAADIRVLSLKIFDRSFTLTYALELAALLVAIFSVATGFSGQALIRKKEFALLSHLGQSQGQCRLVIALESGSLLLVAVVWGSLLGLLMSQILIHRVNPQSFHWTMESSVPLAAIAALSLGVIVIGIIAAVWAAGRGLIRSRLSLALKEDW
;
A
#
# COMPACT_ATOMS: atom_id res chain seq x y z
N MET A 1 13.18 -24.45 -52.15
CA MET A 1 13.22 -23.02 -52.56
C MET A 1 11.97 -22.18 -52.16
N VAL A 2 11.27 -22.53 -51.06
CA VAL A 2 10.01 -21.84 -50.66
C VAL A 2 10.30 -20.81 -49.55
N GLY A 3 11.56 -20.63 -49.13
CA GLY A 3 11.87 -19.91 -47.89
C GLY A 3 12.07 -18.37 -47.99
N SER A 4 12.49 -17.81 -49.09
CA SER A 4 12.79 -16.36 -49.18
C SER A 4 11.56 -15.52 -49.52
N GLY A 5 10.73 -15.98 -50.42
CA GLY A 5 9.50 -15.27 -50.85
C GLY A 5 8.45 -15.17 -49.74
N THR A 6 8.32 -16.22 -48.90
CA THR A 6 7.37 -16.21 -47.79
C THR A 6 7.78 -15.27 -46.66
N ARG A 7 9.10 -15.09 -46.42
CA ARG A 7 9.61 -14.12 -45.43
C ARG A 7 9.41 -12.69 -45.87
N THR A 8 9.68 -12.40 -47.16
CA THR A 8 9.49 -11.05 -47.75
C THR A 8 8.01 -10.65 -47.74
N LEU A 9 7.13 -11.57 -48.11
CA LEU A 9 5.67 -11.39 -48.02
C LEU A 9 5.19 -11.14 -46.59
N PHE A 10 5.74 -11.86 -45.59
CA PHE A 10 5.41 -11.71 -44.21
C PHE A 10 5.77 -10.31 -43.66
N VAL A 11 6.99 -9.86 -43.90
CA VAL A 11 7.47 -8.52 -43.50
C VAL A 11 6.68 -7.43 -44.22
N TRP A 12 6.44 -7.60 -45.51
CA TRP A 12 5.66 -6.66 -46.29
C TRP A 12 4.22 -6.54 -45.80
N MET A 13 3.58 -7.61 -45.45
CA MET A 13 2.22 -7.61 -44.86
C MET A 13 2.17 -6.95 -43.48
N LEU A 14 3.16 -7.19 -42.62
CA LEU A 14 3.29 -6.48 -41.36
C LEU A 14 3.38 -4.97 -41.57
N TRP A 15 4.24 -4.55 -42.49
CA TRP A 15 4.49 -3.13 -42.77
C TRP A 15 3.29 -2.45 -43.46
N SER A 16 2.66 -3.14 -44.42
CA SER A 16 1.48 -2.61 -45.11
C SER A 16 0.27 -2.48 -44.15
N ALA A 17 0.07 -3.44 -43.24
CA ALA A 17 -0.97 -3.36 -42.23
C ALA A 17 -0.76 -2.15 -41.29
N PHE A 18 0.51 -1.88 -40.91
CA PHE A 18 0.86 -0.69 -40.12
C PHE A 18 0.57 0.61 -40.86
N ARG A 19 0.96 0.72 -42.17
CA ARG A 19 0.73 1.93 -43.00
C ARG A 19 -0.73 2.16 -43.32
N ALA A 20 -1.49 1.11 -43.54
CA ALA A 20 -2.90 1.22 -43.96
C ALA A 20 -3.81 1.75 -42.81
N GLN A 21 -3.52 1.45 -41.53
CA GLN A 21 -4.34 1.84 -40.41
C GLN A 21 -3.50 2.27 -39.19
N PRO A 22 -2.72 3.36 -39.26
CA PRO A 22 -1.82 3.77 -38.18
C PRO A 22 -2.55 4.09 -36.87
N GLY A 23 -3.73 4.70 -36.92
CA GLY A 23 -4.52 5.03 -35.72
C GLY A 23 -4.95 3.82 -34.91
N ARG A 24 -5.08 2.66 -35.52
CA ARG A 24 -5.42 1.41 -34.86
C ARG A 24 -4.23 0.87 -34.06
N TRP A 25 -3.05 0.90 -34.64
CA TRP A 25 -1.82 0.45 -33.99
C TRP A 25 -1.46 1.36 -32.83
N LEU A 26 -1.64 2.68 -33.02
CA LEU A 26 -1.47 3.67 -31.97
C LEU A 26 -2.45 3.42 -30.81
N ALA A 27 -3.74 3.15 -31.11
CA ALA A 27 -4.72 2.87 -30.06
C ALA A 27 -4.37 1.59 -29.27
N ALA A 28 -4.01 0.51 -29.97
CA ALA A 28 -3.59 -0.73 -29.33
C ALA A 28 -2.30 -0.55 -28.51
N GLY A 29 -1.30 0.14 -29.05
CA GLY A 29 -0.06 0.47 -28.38
C GLY A 29 -0.29 1.37 -27.14
N ALA A 30 -1.16 2.38 -27.25
CA ALA A 30 -1.53 3.23 -26.14
C ALA A 30 -2.23 2.44 -24.99
N THR A 31 -3.08 1.48 -25.36
CA THR A 31 -3.71 0.60 -24.34
C THR A 31 -2.66 -0.22 -23.58
N VAL A 32 -1.70 -0.80 -24.32
CA VAL A 32 -0.58 -1.54 -23.71
C VAL A 32 0.27 -0.60 -22.85
N ALA A 33 0.58 0.60 -23.35
CA ALA A 33 1.39 1.58 -22.64
C ALA A 33 0.73 2.03 -21.33
N ILE A 34 -0.56 2.36 -21.36
CA ILE A 34 -1.31 2.77 -20.16
C ILE A 34 -1.36 1.62 -19.13
N GLY A 35 -1.68 0.39 -19.57
CA GLY A 35 -1.75 -0.76 -18.69
C GLY A 35 -0.41 -1.07 -18.01
N LEU A 36 0.68 -1.04 -18.77
CA LEU A 36 2.02 -1.32 -18.24
C LEU A 36 2.56 -0.17 -17.38
N SER A 37 2.30 1.09 -17.79
CA SER A 37 2.81 2.28 -17.10
C SER A 37 2.36 2.33 -15.64
N LEU A 38 1.14 1.90 -15.38
CA LEU A 38 0.58 1.88 -14.03
C LEU A 38 1.31 0.86 -13.13
N ALA A 39 1.51 -0.36 -13.62
CA ALA A 39 2.24 -1.40 -12.88
C ALA A 39 3.70 -0.97 -12.62
N VAL A 40 4.35 -0.38 -13.63
CA VAL A 40 5.72 0.14 -13.51
C VAL A 40 5.80 1.30 -12.53
N ALA A 41 4.86 2.26 -12.59
CA ALA A 41 4.83 3.40 -11.68
C ALA A 41 4.76 2.96 -10.23
N ILE A 42 3.86 2.03 -9.90
CA ILE A 42 3.72 1.50 -8.55
C ILE A 42 4.96 0.74 -8.11
N HIS A 43 5.52 -0.09 -9.00
CA HIS A 43 6.75 -0.82 -8.68
C HIS A 43 7.92 0.11 -8.39
N VAL A 44 8.13 1.15 -9.19
CA VAL A 44 9.20 2.14 -9.00
C VAL A 44 8.98 2.94 -7.73
N VAL A 45 7.75 3.40 -7.45
CA VAL A 45 7.42 4.11 -6.20
C VAL A 45 7.69 3.22 -4.99
N ASN A 46 7.23 1.97 -5.03
CA ASN A 46 7.45 1.01 -3.95
C ASN A 46 8.95 0.77 -3.70
N ARG A 47 9.71 0.51 -4.76
CA ARG A 47 11.14 0.25 -4.67
C ARG A 47 11.92 1.47 -4.15
N SER A 48 11.60 2.67 -4.66
CA SER A 48 12.22 3.92 -4.21
C SER A 48 11.94 4.20 -2.72
N ALA A 49 10.71 4.00 -2.28
CA ALA A 49 10.32 4.18 -0.88
C ALA A 49 11.02 3.19 0.05
N LEU A 50 11.07 1.91 -0.33
CA LEU A 50 11.74 0.86 0.45
C LEU A 50 13.27 1.04 0.48
N GLY A 51 13.86 1.47 -0.62
CA GLY A 51 15.29 1.75 -0.71
C GLY A 51 15.71 2.91 0.20
N GLU A 52 14.88 3.94 0.31
CA GLU A 52 15.12 5.06 1.22
C GLU A 52 14.98 4.63 2.69
N PHE A 53 13.94 3.85 2.98
CA PHE A 53 13.75 3.27 4.31
C PHE A 53 14.94 2.41 4.75
N GLY A 54 15.45 1.52 3.89
CA GLY A 54 16.64 0.71 4.17
C GLY A 54 17.85 1.58 4.47
N ARG A 55 18.15 2.56 3.63
CA ARG A 55 19.29 3.47 3.80
C ARG A 55 19.23 4.27 5.09
N ALA A 56 18.07 4.79 5.47
CA ALA A 56 17.90 5.58 6.68
C ALA A 56 18.25 4.78 7.94
N LEU A 57 17.93 3.50 7.97
CA LEU A 57 18.15 2.65 9.13
C LEU A 57 19.55 2.02 9.20
N ASP A 58 20.18 1.71 8.08
CA ASP A 58 21.57 1.22 8.04
C ASP A 58 22.54 2.23 8.64
N VAL A 59 22.22 3.50 8.51
CA VAL A 59 23.02 4.58 9.04
C VAL A 59 22.91 4.70 10.56
N VAL A 60 21.71 4.60 11.14
CA VAL A 60 21.49 4.71 12.59
C VAL A 60 22.10 3.54 13.36
N ASN A 61 22.07 2.36 12.75
CA ASN A 61 22.54 1.12 13.41
C ASN A 61 24.04 0.85 13.23
N GLY A 62 24.73 1.55 12.33
CA GLY A 62 26.14 1.33 12.03
C GLY A 62 26.45 -0.06 11.45
N GLN A 63 27.74 -0.33 11.24
CA GLN A 63 28.22 -1.62 10.70
C GLN A 63 28.51 -2.66 11.81
N SER A 64 27.90 -2.53 13.00
CA SER A 64 28.10 -3.47 14.09
C SER A 64 27.56 -4.86 13.75
N SER A 65 28.32 -5.93 14.09
CA SER A 65 27.90 -7.31 13.84
C SER A 65 26.75 -7.76 14.76
N ALA A 66 26.72 -7.24 15.98
CA ALA A 66 25.66 -7.50 16.96
C ALA A 66 25.55 -6.32 17.92
N GLN A 67 24.44 -6.26 18.66
CA GLN A 67 24.18 -5.24 19.68
C GLN A 67 23.62 -5.89 20.94
N ILE A 68 24.02 -5.41 22.11
CA ILE A 68 23.40 -5.76 23.39
C ILE A 68 22.58 -4.55 23.85
N GLN A 69 21.33 -4.78 24.22
CA GLN A 69 20.43 -3.73 24.72
C GLN A 69 19.51 -4.27 25.81
N ALA A 70 18.98 -3.39 26.63
CA ALA A 70 17.97 -3.76 27.61
C ALA A 70 16.65 -4.12 26.90
N ALA A 71 15.78 -4.86 27.57
CA ALA A 71 14.41 -5.11 27.10
C ALA A 71 13.62 -3.81 26.98
N ALA A 72 13.91 -2.80 27.84
CA ALA A 72 13.32 -1.46 27.77
C ALA A 72 14.24 -0.44 28.43
N GLY A 73 14.39 0.74 27.80
CA GLY A 73 15.17 1.87 28.32
C GLY A 73 16.69 1.65 28.33
N ASP A 74 17.37 2.48 29.13
CA ASP A 74 18.83 2.43 29.29
C ASP A 74 19.23 1.45 30.42
N PHE A 75 20.48 1.00 30.42
CA PHE A 75 21.05 0.15 31.44
C PHE A 75 22.40 0.71 31.92
N ASP A 76 22.94 0.15 33.03
CA ASP A 76 24.17 0.65 33.65
C ASP A 76 25.40 0.35 32.76
N ASP A 77 26.31 1.33 32.65
CA ASP A 77 27.54 1.21 31.88
C ASP A 77 28.56 0.22 32.51
N THR A 78 28.39 -0.16 33.77
CA THR A 78 29.14 -1.23 34.44
C THR A 78 29.09 -2.56 33.66
N TRP A 79 28.01 -2.80 32.90
CA TRP A 79 27.93 -3.96 32.02
C TRP A 79 28.99 -3.91 30.91
N PHE A 80 29.29 -2.72 30.41
CA PHE A 80 30.34 -2.57 29.42
C PHE A 80 31.70 -3.00 30.00
N ASP A 81 32.07 -2.52 31.21
CA ASP A 81 33.33 -2.85 31.85
C ASP A 81 33.48 -4.35 32.13
N ASP A 82 32.41 -5.02 32.55
CA ASP A 82 32.41 -6.45 32.81
C ASP A 82 32.56 -7.30 31.55
N LEU A 83 31.82 -6.93 30.49
CA LEU A 83 31.90 -7.62 29.21
C LEU A 83 33.19 -7.35 28.46
N ASP A 84 33.74 -6.12 28.51
CA ASP A 84 35.03 -5.78 27.86
C ASP A 84 36.21 -6.51 28.47
N ARG A 85 36.23 -6.69 29.80
CA ARG A 85 37.23 -7.55 30.49
C ARG A 85 37.22 -9.01 30.03
N ARG A 86 36.06 -9.51 29.65
CA ARG A 86 35.88 -10.91 29.18
C ARG A 86 35.89 -11.06 27.67
N ARG A 87 36.11 -9.99 26.94
CA ARG A 87 35.95 -9.86 25.47
C ARG A 87 36.58 -11.00 24.68
N GLY A 88 37.88 -11.34 24.97
CA GLY A 88 38.61 -12.37 24.23
C GLY A 88 38.01 -13.77 24.38
N GLY A 89 37.43 -14.10 25.54
CA GLY A 89 36.71 -15.36 25.77
C GLY A 89 35.30 -15.43 25.17
N LEU A 90 34.77 -14.29 24.72
CA LEU A 90 33.42 -14.18 24.17
C LEU A 90 33.40 -14.12 22.61
N GLY A 91 34.56 -14.15 21.96
CA GLY A 91 34.71 -14.07 20.50
C GLY A 91 34.35 -12.69 19.94
N VAL A 92 34.57 -11.60 20.71
CA VAL A 92 34.27 -10.22 20.35
C VAL A 92 35.58 -9.46 20.13
N SER A 93 35.76 -8.90 18.92
CA SER A 93 36.98 -8.15 18.57
C SER A 93 37.00 -6.73 19.12
N ALA A 94 35.83 -6.06 19.11
CA ALA A 94 35.67 -4.69 19.61
C ALA A 94 34.28 -4.46 20.16
N MET A 95 34.15 -3.57 21.16
CA MET A 95 32.89 -3.11 21.76
C MET A 95 32.89 -1.60 21.85
N SER A 96 31.73 -0.97 21.64
CA SER A 96 31.52 0.48 21.82
C SER A 96 30.21 0.74 22.53
N PRO A 97 30.24 1.42 23.70
CA PRO A 97 29.03 1.86 24.36
C PRO A 97 28.42 3.05 23.63
N VAL A 98 27.08 3.06 23.55
CA VAL A 98 26.31 4.11 22.88
C VAL A 98 25.16 4.55 23.78
N LEU A 99 25.05 5.87 23.98
CA LEU A 99 23.91 6.51 24.60
C LEU A 99 23.06 7.17 23.52
N VAL A 100 21.78 6.81 23.42
CA VAL A 100 20.83 7.43 22.50
C VAL A 100 19.93 8.39 23.26
N VAL A 101 20.02 9.68 22.92
CA VAL A 101 19.16 10.71 23.50
C VAL A 101 18.32 11.33 22.40
N ARG A 102 17.01 11.13 22.47
CA ARG A 102 16.07 11.79 21.55
C ARG A 102 15.75 13.18 22.12
N THR A 103 15.99 14.21 21.30
CA THR A 103 15.66 15.58 21.63
C THR A 103 14.47 16.07 20.79
N ASP A 104 14.06 17.30 21.03
CA ASP A 104 12.98 17.97 20.28
C ASP A 104 13.29 18.17 18.78
N ARG A 105 14.59 18.17 18.39
CA ARG A 105 15.02 18.51 17.03
C ARG A 105 15.80 17.41 16.31
N VAL A 106 16.66 16.70 17.03
CA VAL A 106 17.57 15.69 16.48
C VAL A 106 17.72 14.51 17.43
N THR A 107 18.10 13.34 16.93
CA THR A 107 18.54 12.22 17.76
C THR A 107 20.03 12.39 18.05
N VAL A 108 20.40 12.53 19.32
CA VAL A 108 21.80 12.64 19.76
C VAL A 108 22.35 11.25 20.08
N LEU A 109 23.49 10.92 19.48
CA LEU A 109 24.26 9.70 19.76
C LEU A 109 25.50 10.10 20.56
N GLY A 110 25.55 9.73 21.83
CA GLY A 110 26.75 9.78 22.66
C GLY A 110 27.61 8.56 22.37
N LEU A 111 28.80 8.74 21.81
CA LEU A 111 29.70 7.68 21.39
C LEU A 111 31.05 7.82 22.12
N ASP A 112 31.62 6.70 22.55
CA ASP A 112 33.05 6.66 22.83
C ASP A 112 33.82 6.74 21.49
N LEU A 113 34.30 7.94 21.15
CA LEU A 113 34.87 8.23 19.83
C LEU A 113 36.09 7.35 19.50
N PHE A 114 36.85 6.91 20.50
CA PHE A 114 38.02 6.03 20.30
C PHE A 114 37.58 4.61 19.94
N ARG A 115 36.57 4.08 20.61
CA ARG A 115 36.07 2.72 20.41
C ARG A 115 35.14 2.62 19.22
N ALA A 116 34.32 3.65 19.01
CA ALA A 116 33.39 3.72 17.88
C ALA A 116 34.11 3.67 16.53
N ALA A 117 35.31 4.22 16.42
CA ALA A 117 36.13 4.12 15.21
C ALA A 117 36.37 2.67 14.76
N GLY A 118 36.48 1.73 15.70
CA GLY A 118 36.68 0.31 15.42
C GLY A 118 35.39 -0.48 15.14
N VAL A 119 34.24 0.01 15.59
CA VAL A 119 32.95 -0.71 15.50
C VAL A 119 32.00 -0.06 14.48
N THR A 120 31.89 1.28 14.48
CA THR A 120 30.98 2.07 13.65
C THR A 120 31.70 3.26 12.99
N PRO A 121 32.65 3.06 12.10
CA PRO A 121 33.46 4.11 11.48
C PRO A 121 32.62 5.15 10.70
N SER A 122 31.46 4.76 10.21
CA SER A 122 30.53 5.64 9.49
C SER A 122 29.92 6.77 10.35
N LEU A 123 29.90 6.60 11.68
CA LEU A 123 29.39 7.60 12.62
C LEU A 123 30.50 8.54 13.14
N MET A 124 31.72 8.39 12.68
CA MET A 124 32.82 9.26 13.13
C MET A 124 32.65 10.69 12.66
N PRO A 125 32.73 11.66 13.57
CA PRO A 125 32.57 13.06 13.23
C PRO A 125 33.77 13.62 12.48
N SER A 126 33.51 14.56 11.57
CA SER A 126 34.49 15.34 10.84
C SER A 126 34.50 16.78 11.37
N VAL A 127 35.66 17.24 11.88
CA VAL A 127 35.81 18.56 12.44
C VAL A 127 36.08 19.59 11.33
N ALA A 128 35.31 20.66 11.28
CA ALA A 128 35.44 21.68 10.24
C ALA A 128 36.66 22.60 10.45
N SER A 129 37.04 22.83 11.70
CA SER A 129 38.19 23.73 12.05
C SER A 129 39.55 23.06 11.84
N GLY A 130 39.61 21.73 11.59
CA GLY A 130 40.84 20.97 11.55
C GLY A 130 41.50 20.75 12.93
N ARG A 131 40.98 21.34 14.00
CA ARG A 131 41.48 21.17 15.37
C ARG A 131 40.81 19.95 16.02
N ARG A 132 41.62 18.94 16.31
CA ARG A 132 41.15 17.69 16.92
C ARG A 132 40.60 17.89 18.34
N ASP A 133 41.01 18.94 19.03
CA ASP A 133 40.49 19.29 20.37
C ASP A 133 39.00 19.62 20.39
N ASP A 134 38.46 20.09 19.27
CA ASP A 134 37.02 20.33 19.12
C ASP A 134 36.16 19.03 19.22
N LEU A 135 36.76 17.83 19.05
CA LEU A 135 36.05 16.56 19.25
C LEU A 135 35.62 16.32 20.71
N PHE A 136 36.39 16.85 21.65
CA PHE A 136 36.19 16.63 23.09
C PHE A 136 35.84 17.94 23.84
N ALA A 137 35.54 19.01 23.10
CA ALA A 137 35.17 20.30 23.75
C ALA A 137 33.80 20.11 24.44
N GLY A 138 33.68 20.70 25.65
CA GLY A 138 32.52 20.51 26.52
C GLY A 138 31.20 21.08 26.02
N ASP A 139 31.18 21.67 24.83
CA ASP A 139 30.00 22.24 24.15
C ASP A 139 29.86 21.77 22.69
N SER A 140 30.72 20.86 22.24
CA SER A 140 30.75 20.45 20.83
C SER A 140 29.71 19.39 20.47
N ILE A 141 29.04 19.61 19.33
CA ILE A 141 28.13 18.64 18.70
C ILE A 141 28.39 18.60 17.18
N PHE A 142 28.21 17.44 16.60
CA PHE A 142 28.41 17.18 15.17
C PHE A 142 27.11 16.74 14.53
N LEU A 143 26.66 17.43 13.49
CA LEU A 143 25.36 17.18 12.87
C LEU A 143 25.49 16.46 11.54
N SER A 144 24.49 15.64 11.22
CA SER A 144 24.33 15.12 9.87
C SER A 144 24.00 16.25 8.89
N ALA A 145 24.35 16.08 7.61
CA ALA A 145 24.03 17.05 6.56
C ALA A 145 22.51 17.30 6.42
N VAL A 146 21.70 16.33 6.80
CA VAL A 146 20.23 16.44 6.85
C VAL A 146 19.83 17.36 8.00
N ALA A 147 20.35 17.12 9.20
CA ALA A 147 20.04 17.95 10.37
C ALA A 147 20.41 19.42 10.16
N LEU A 148 21.56 19.69 9.52
CA LEU A 148 21.97 21.08 9.19
C LEU A 148 20.97 21.75 8.25
N ARG A 149 20.51 21.04 7.20
CA ARG A 149 19.55 21.58 6.24
C ARG A 149 18.17 21.80 6.85
N ASP A 150 17.67 20.83 7.60
CA ASP A 150 16.32 20.88 8.18
C ASP A 150 16.19 21.96 9.26
N LEU A 151 17.26 22.19 10.00
CA LEU A 151 17.33 23.25 11.01
C LEU A 151 17.74 24.61 10.45
N GLY A 152 18.21 24.69 9.20
CA GLY A 152 18.72 25.91 8.59
C GLY A 152 19.98 26.45 9.27
N LEU A 153 20.80 25.54 9.85
CA LEU A 153 22.01 25.91 10.61
C LEU A 153 23.28 25.58 9.83
N SER A 154 24.36 26.25 10.17
CA SER A 154 25.70 26.07 9.62
C SER A 154 26.71 25.65 10.69
N VAL A 155 27.82 25.07 10.25
CA VAL A 155 28.92 24.76 11.18
C VAL A 155 29.46 26.05 11.79
N GLY A 156 29.60 26.06 13.12
CA GLY A 156 29.97 27.22 13.93
C GLY A 156 28.78 27.83 14.68
N ASP A 157 27.54 27.59 14.23
CA ASP A 157 26.34 28.10 14.90
C ASP A 157 26.09 27.39 16.23
N ARG A 158 25.20 27.98 17.03
CA ARG A 158 24.75 27.44 18.30
C ARG A 158 23.41 26.74 18.12
N LEU A 159 23.29 25.54 18.72
CA LEU A 159 22.09 24.72 18.70
C LEU A 159 21.62 24.47 20.13
N VAL A 160 20.38 24.87 20.40
CA VAL A 160 19.72 24.58 21.67
C VAL A 160 18.90 23.30 21.51
N LEU A 161 19.19 22.31 22.35
CA LEU A 161 18.49 21.02 22.38
C LEU A 161 17.80 20.84 23.73
N ARG A 162 16.59 20.30 23.67
CA ARG A 162 15.80 19.96 24.87
C ARG A 162 15.62 18.46 24.95
N ALA A 163 16.01 17.90 26.08
CA ALA A 163 15.79 16.51 26.44
C ALA A 163 15.39 16.41 27.91
N ASN A 164 14.26 15.77 28.23
CA ASN A 164 13.85 15.48 29.61
C ASN A 164 13.78 16.69 30.55
N SER A 165 13.20 17.78 30.19
CA SER A 165 13.23 19.03 30.96
C SER A 165 14.60 19.71 31.06
N VAL A 166 15.66 19.14 30.48
CA VAL A 166 16.99 19.71 30.43
C VAL A 166 17.16 20.43 29.10
N THR A 167 17.45 21.70 29.13
CA THR A 167 17.80 22.53 27.97
C THR A 167 19.29 22.74 27.98
N GLN A 168 19.96 22.40 26.89
CA GLN A 168 21.40 22.56 26.73
C GLN A 168 21.74 23.26 25.40
N GLU A 169 22.73 24.11 25.44
CA GLU A 169 23.27 24.79 24.28
C GLU A 169 24.56 24.12 23.84
N PHE A 170 24.70 23.92 22.54
CA PHE A 170 25.86 23.28 21.92
C PHE A 170 26.35 24.10 20.73
N ARG A 171 27.64 24.07 20.48
CA ARG A 171 28.28 24.64 19.29
C ARG A 171 28.45 23.55 18.24
N ILE A 172 28.00 23.79 17.02
CA ILE A 172 28.15 22.86 15.89
C ILE A 172 29.62 22.90 15.45
N ALA A 173 30.40 21.89 15.87
CA ALA A 173 31.85 21.86 15.63
C ALA A 173 32.21 21.22 14.28
N GLY A 174 31.28 20.53 13.62
CA GLY A 174 31.50 19.87 12.35
C GLY A 174 30.32 18.98 11.92
N THR A 175 30.61 18.03 11.04
CA THR A 175 29.61 17.18 10.41
C THR A 175 29.89 15.70 10.59
N VAL A 176 28.86 14.87 10.44
CA VAL A 176 28.95 13.42 10.35
C VAL A 176 28.64 13.00 8.92
N ALA A 177 29.64 12.44 8.21
CA ALA A 177 29.56 12.20 6.77
C ALA A 177 28.75 10.96 6.37
N GLY A 178 28.68 9.93 7.23
CA GLY A 178 28.07 8.65 6.92
C GLY A 178 26.56 8.58 7.04
N VAL A 179 25.86 9.71 7.30
CA VAL A 179 24.44 9.74 7.69
C VAL A 179 23.59 10.39 6.61
N SER A 180 22.82 9.57 5.89
CA SER A 180 21.81 10.02 4.92
C SER A 180 20.42 9.68 5.44
N GLY A 181 19.53 10.65 5.56
CA GLY A 181 18.09 10.41 5.77
C GLY A 181 17.50 10.86 7.11
N GLU A 182 18.17 10.73 8.25
CA GLU A 182 17.67 11.23 9.54
C GLU A 182 18.49 12.42 10.10
N PRO A 183 17.82 13.33 10.83
CA PRO A 183 18.49 14.40 11.54
C PRO A 183 19.17 13.84 12.80
N ILE A 184 20.46 13.47 12.69
CA ILE A 184 21.27 12.92 13.78
C ILE A 184 22.34 13.89 14.18
N ALA A 185 22.63 13.89 15.48
CA ALA A 185 23.77 14.56 16.07
C ALA A 185 24.66 13.54 16.79
N VAL A 186 25.97 13.72 16.71
CA VAL A 186 26.96 12.90 17.41
C VAL A 186 27.75 13.77 18.39
N MET A 187 28.05 13.25 19.55
CA MET A 187 28.90 13.88 20.56
C MET A 187 29.63 12.80 21.37
N ASP A 188 30.60 13.23 22.20
CA ASP A 188 31.27 12.34 23.12
C ASP A 188 30.31 11.71 24.14
N LEU A 189 30.50 10.42 24.48
CA LEU A 189 29.64 9.68 25.40
C LEU A 189 29.57 10.33 26.79
N GLY A 190 30.73 10.65 27.38
CA GLY A 190 30.79 11.26 28.70
C GLY A 190 30.12 12.63 28.73
N LEU A 191 30.29 13.42 27.64
CA LEU A 191 29.61 14.69 27.48
C LEU A 191 28.08 14.51 27.40
N ALA A 192 27.62 13.51 26.60
CA ALA A 192 26.20 13.19 26.50
C ALA A 192 25.59 12.75 27.84
N GLN A 193 26.29 11.85 28.56
CA GLN A 193 25.86 11.39 29.88
C GLN A 193 25.75 12.57 30.88
N TRP A 194 26.74 13.47 30.89
CA TRP A 194 26.75 14.62 31.77
C TRP A 194 25.69 15.68 31.41
N LYS A 195 25.66 16.11 30.17
CA LYS A 195 24.75 17.17 29.71
C LYS A 195 23.29 16.82 29.80
N PHE A 196 22.95 15.52 29.55
CA PHE A 196 21.58 15.06 29.60
C PHE A 196 21.20 14.35 30.91
N HIS A 197 22.00 14.51 31.98
CA HIS A 197 21.77 13.92 33.32
C HIS A 197 21.56 12.41 33.28
N ARG A 198 22.41 11.70 32.51
CA ARG A 198 22.38 10.23 32.37
C ARG A 198 23.71 9.57 32.72
N LEU A 199 24.32 10.04 33.78
CA LEU A 199 25.56 9.47 34.29
C LEU A 199 25.41 7.97 34.51
N ASN A 200 26.44 7.21 34.11
CA ASN A 200 26.52 5.77 34.23
C ASN A 200 25.40 5.02 33.48
N LYS A 201 24.76 5.61 32.44
CA LYS A 201 23.73 4.96 31.62
C LYS A 201 24.15 4.89 30.19
N ILE A 202 23.86 3.75 29.55
CA ILE A 202 24.03 3.50 28.13
C ILE A 202 22.76 2.86 27.57
N SER A 203 22.47 3.14 26.32
CA SER A 203 21.26 2.57 25.66
C SER A 203 21.55 1.25 24.97
N ARG A 204 22.78 1.08 24.46
CA ARG A 204 23.22 -0.16 23.81
C ARG A 204 24.73 -0.30 23.81
N LEU A 205 25.18 -1.56 23.61
CA LEU A 205 26.58 -1.88 23.32
C LEU A 205 26.66 -2.40 21.88
N ASP A 206 27.38 -1.69 21.03
CA ASP A 206 27.66 -2.12 19.67
C ASP A 206 28.88 -3.04 19.66
N LEU A 207 28.74 -4.20 19.01
CA LEU A 207 29.74 -5.25 19.01
C LEU A 207 30.27 -5.54 17.60
N ARG A 208 31.57 -5.82 17.51
CA ARG A 208 32.19 -6.39 16.33
C ARG A 208 32.71 -7.78 16.68
N LEU A 209 32.21 -8.80 15.99
CA LEU A 209 32.60 -10.18 16.22
C LEU A 209 33.97 -10.47 15.58
N GLU A 210 34.72 -11.47 16.11
CA GLU A 210 35.94 -11.95 15.52
C GLU A 210 35.67 -12.71 14.22
N GLN A 211 36.56 -12.55 13.24
CA GLN A 211 36.46 -13.27 11.98
C GLN A 211 36.76 -14.77 12.17
N GLY A 212 35.87 -15.62 11.63
CA GLY A 212 36.06 -17.08 11.68
C GLY A 212 35.44 -17.78 12.88
N VAL A 213 34.85 -17.05 13.84
CA VAL A 213 34.14 -17.66 14.98
C VAL A 213 32.67 -17.89 14.59
N SER A 214 32.09 -19.02 15.01
CA SER A 214 30.69 -19.31 14.78
C SER A 214 29.79 -18.29 15.51
N THR A 215 28.99 -17.54 14.76
CA THR A 215 28.05 -16.54 15.31
C THR A 215 27.12 -17.17 16.37
N ALA A 216 26.69 -18.41 16.16
CA ALA A 216 25.83 -19.12 17.11
C ALA A 216 26.51 -19.40 18.47
N ALA A 217 27.81 -19.76 18.45
CA ALA A 217 28.58 -19.99 19.68
C ALA A 217 28.81 -18.68 20.44
N VAL A 218 29.08 -17.59 19.74
CA VAL A 218 29.23 -16.26 20.34
C VAL A 218 27.90 -15.77 20.94
N ILE A 219 26.79 -15.99 20.25
CA ILE A 219 25.42 -15.66 20.74
C ILE A 219 25.13 -16.42 22.04
N ASP A 220 25.43 -17.71 22.10
CA ASP A 220 25.21 -18.53 23.30
C ASP A 220 26.07 -18.06 24.48
N SER A 221 27.37 -17.78 24.25
CA SER A 221 28.26 -17.26 25.29
C SER A 221 27.87 -15.87 25.79
N LEU A 222 27.52 -14.96 24.90
CA LEU A 222 27.06 -13.60 25.24
C LEU A 222 25.70 -13.61 25.96
N SER A 223 24.78 -14.46 25.54
CA SER A 223 23.47 -14.58 26.21
C SER A 223 23.57 -15.09 27.65
N LYS A 224 24.56 -15.95 27.93
CA LYS A 224 24.88 -16.42 29.27
C LYS A 224 25.60 -15.36 30.10
N ALA A 225 26.50 -14.57 29.48
CA ALA A 225 27.26 -13.53 30.15
C ALA A 225 26.39 -12.31 30.47
N ALA A 226 25.51 -11.90 29.56
CA ALA A 226 24.64 -10.72 29.67
C ALA A 226 23.20 -11.09 30.09
N ARG A 227 23.01 -11.88 31.14
CA ARG A 227 21.70 -12.29 31.63
C ARG A 227 20.83 -11.06 31.97
N GLY A 228 19.63 -11.00 31.39
CA GLY A 228 18.70 -9.88 31.56
C GLY A 228 18.78 -8.83 30.44
N LEU A 229 19.81 -8.87 29.59
CA LEU A 229 19.91 -8.05 28.41
C LEU A 229 19.54 -8.88 27.15
N LYS A 230 19.14 -8.19 26.11
CA LYS A 230 18.81 -8.79 24.81
C LYS A 230 19.97 -8.62 23.84
N LEU A 231 20.43 -9.74 23.28
CA LEU A 231 21.38 -9.73 22.17
C LEU A 231 20.61 -9.63 20.84
N VAL A 232 20.95 -8.66 20.03
CA VAL A 232 20.35 -8.41 18.71
C VAL A 232 21.44 -8.53 17.66
N THR A 233 21.35 -9.55 16.81
CA THR A 233 22.30 -9.79 15.73
C THR A 233 22.02 -8.91 14.52
N ALA A 234 22.94 -8.88 13.55
CA ALA A 234 22.72 -8.23 12.27
C ALA A 234 21.49 -8.84 11.55
N ASP A 235 21.36 -10.17 11.57
CA ASP A 235 20.23 -10.89 10.98
C ASP A 235 18.90 -10.55 11.69
N ASP A 236 18.89 -10.40 13.04
CA ASP A 236 17.70 -9.98 13.77
C ASP A 236 17.32 -8.56 13.40
N ARG A 237 18.28 -7.66 13.21
CA ARG A 237 18.03 -6.29 12.77
C ARG A 237 17.44 -6.26 11.36
N GLU A 238 18.00 -7.03 10.44
CA GLU A 238 17.49 -7.15 9.08
C GLU A 238 16.06 -7.72 9.08
N ARG A 239 15.79 -8.76 9.87
CA ARG A 239 14.43 -9.31 10.06
C ARG A 239 13.50 -8.30 10.70
N ARG A 240 13.94 -7.58 11.73
CA ARG A 240 13.17 -6.50 12.38
C ARG A 240 12.80 -5.43 11.37
N MET A 241 13.75 -5.04 10.52
CA MET A 241 13.55 -4.11 9.42
C MET A 241 12.55 -4.63 8.39
N SER A 242 12.74 -5.87 7.97
CA SER A 242 11.81 -6.54 7.08
C SER A 242 10.41 -6.59 7.68
N ASN A 243 10.29 -6.88 8.96
CA ASN A 243 9.01 -6.91 9.67
C ASN A 243 8.38 -5.51 9.81
N LEU A 244 9.17 -4.47 10.12
CA LEU A 244 8.68 -3.07 10.18
C LEU A 244 8.05 -2.61 8.86
N SER A 245 8.70 -2.91 7.74
CA SER A 245 8.22 -2.53 6.42
C SER A 245 7.22 -3.52 5.79
N ARG A 246 6.94 -4.64 6.46
CA ARG A 246 6.18 -5.77 5.90
C ARG A 246 4.77 -5.39 5.46
N ALA A 247 4.00 -4.78 6.35
CA ALA A 247 2.63 -4.38 6.06
C ALA A 247 2.58 -3.40 4.88
N TYR A 248 3.51 -2.46 4.85
CA TYR A 248 3.65 -1.49 3.77
C TYR A 248 4.02 -2.16 2.45
N ARG A 249 5.04 -3.06 2.45
CA ARG A 249 5.43 -3.83 1.26
C ARG A 249 4.30 -4.68 0.72
N VAL A 250 3.56 -5.35 1.60
CA VAL A 250 2.43 -6.18 1.21
C VAL A 250 1.38 -5.32 0.51
N ASN A 251 0.97 -4.20 1.10
CA ASN A 251 -0.03 -3.31 0.51
C ASN A 251 0.40 -2.81 -0.89
N LEU A 252 1.63 -2.33 -1.02
CA LEU A 252 2.13 -1.86 -2.31
C LEU A 252 2.29 -2.99 -3.34
N SER A 253 2.70 -4.18 -2.91
CA SER A 253 2.79 -5.35 -3.80
C SER A 253 1.43 -5.77 -4.33
N VAL A 254 0.39 -5.65 -3.52
CA VAL A 254 -1.01 -5.88 -3.90
C VAL A 254 -1.45 -4.90 -4.96
N LEU A 255 -1.23 -3.61 -4.70
CA LEU A 255 -1.56 -2.57 -5.66
C LEU A 255 -0.84 -2.79 -6.99
N ALA A 256 0.43 -3.19 -6.94
CA ALA A 256 1.20 -3.54 -8.14
C ALA A 256 0.62 -4.76 -8.86
N LEU A 257 0.23 -5.82 -8.14
CA LEU A 257 -0.38 -7.01 -8.72
C LEU A 257 -1.73 -6.70 -9.38
N VAL A 258 -2.55 -5.90 -8.72
CA VAL A 258 -3.84 -5.46 -9.24
C VAL A 258 -3.66 -4.63 -10.51
N ALA A 259 -2.72 -3.68 -10.51
CA ALA A 259 -2.40 -2.88 -11.68
C ALA A 259 -1.87 -3.73 -12.84
N LEU A 260 -1.00 -4.68 -12.51
CA LEU A 260 -0.47 -5.64 -13.48
C LEU A 260 -1.57 -6.49 -14.11
N PHE A 261 -2.48 -7.02 -13.30
CA PHE A 261 -3.61 -7.81 -13.77
C PHE A 261 -4.53 -6.98 -14.68
N THR A 262 -4.85 -5.75 -14.27
CA THR A 262 -5.66 -4.81 -15.06
C THR A 262 -4.97 -4.48 -16.39
N GLY A 263 -3.67 -4.19 -16.34
CA GLY A 263 -2.85 -3.94 -17.53
C GLY A 263 -2.80 -5.14 -18.47
N ALA A 264 -2.57 -6.35 -17.93
CA ALA A 264 -2.58 -7.60 -18.70
C ALA A 264 -3.93 -7.87 -19.36
N PHE A 265 -5.02 -7.64 -18.63
CA PHE A 265 -6.38 -7.79 -19.16
C PHE A 265 -6.66 -6.80 -20.30
N LEU A 266 -6.15 -5.57 -20.20
CA LEU A 266 -6.26 -4.58 -21.29
C LEU A 266 -5.50 -4.99 -22.53
N VAL A 267 -4.27 -5.46 -22.36
CA VAL A 267 -3.48 -6.01 -23.47
C VAL A 267 -4.24 -7.16 -24.12
N PHE A 268 -4.80 -8.07 -23.29
CA PHE A 268 -5.62 -9.19 -23.77
C PHE A 268 -6.81 -8.70 -24.61
N THR A 269 -7.57 -7.74 -24.13
CA THR A 269 -8.74 -7.22 -24.84
C THR A 269 -8.35 -6.50 -26.13
N ALA A 270 -7.31 -5.67 -26.10
CA ALA A 270 -6.81 -4.94 -27.28
C ALA A 270 -6.33 -5.89 -28.38
N VAL A 271 -5.54 -6.88 -28.04
CA VAL A 271 -5.03 -7.88 -28.98
C VAL A 271 -6.17 -8.75 -29.53
N SER A 272 -7.06 -9.25 -28.66
CA SER A 272 -8.21 -10.06 -29.10
C SER A 272 -9.11 -9.30 -30.07
N PHE A 273 -9.39 -8.04 -29.78
CA PHE A 273 -10.16 -7.18 -30.69
C PHE A 273 -9.44 -6.93 -32.02
N SER A 274 -8.12 -6.75 -31.98
CA SER A 274 -7.31 -6.57 -33.19
C SER A 274 -7.41 -7.80 -34.13
N VAL A 275 -7.36 -9.00 -33.55
CA VAL A 275 -7.47 -10.25 -34.31
C VAL A 275 -8.88 -10.44 -34.89
N LEU A 276 -9.90 -10.19 -34.08
CA LEU A 276 -11.30 -10.30 -34.52
C LEU A 276 -11.60 -9.41 -35.72
N ARG A 277 -11.06 -8.20 -35.78
CA ARG A 277 -11.21 -7.29 -36.90
C ARG A 277 -10.50 -7.73 -38.18
N GLN A 278 -9.48 -8.57 -38.08
CA GLN A 278 -8.71 -9.05 -39.23
C GLN A 278 -9.22 -10.37 -39.76
N GLN A 279 -10.27 -10.93 -39.23
CA GLN A 279 -10.76 -12.28 -39.59
C GLN A 279 -11.03 -12.44 -41.08
N SER A 280 -11.70 -11.48 -41.75
CA SER A 280 -11.96 -11.54 -43.17
C SER A 280 -10.67 -11.53 -44.02
N GLN A 281 -9.66 -10.75 -43.60
CA GLN A 281 -8.36 -10.72 -44.28
C GLN A 281 -7.59 -12.04 -44.08
N LEU A 282 -7.64 -12.59 -42.85
CA LEU A 282 -7.02 -13.88 -42.53
C LEU A 282 -7.70 -15.03 -43.26
N ALA A 283 -9.04 -14.97 -43.42
CA ALA A 283 -9.81 -15.95 -44.17
C ALA A 283 -9.41 -15.92 -45.68
N LEU A 284 -9.29 -14.71 -46.27
CA LEU A 284 -8.86 -14.55 -47.65
C LEU A 284 -7.46 -15.12 -47.87
N LEU A 285 -6.53 -14.90 -46.94
CA LEU A 285 -5.20 -15.49 -46.98
C LEU A 285 -5.23 -17.02 -46.89
N GLY A 286 -6.14 -17.57 -46.11
CA GLY A 286 -6.39 -19.01 -46.03
C GLY A 286 -6.89 -19.59 -47.33
N VAL A 287 -7.79 -18.87 -48.03
CA VAL A 287 -8.24 -19.25 -49.40
C VAL A 287 -7.10 -19.22 -50.37
N LEU A 288 -6.20 -18.26 -50.28
CA LEU A 288 -5.00 -18.12 -51.11
C LEU A 288 -3.90 -19.16 -50.79
N GLY A 289 -4.16 -20.11 -49.85
CA GLY A 289 -3.24 -21.20 -49.52
C GLY A 289 -2.26 -20.92 -48.38
N ALA A 290 -2.44 -19.86 -47.58
CA ALA A 290 -1.61 -19.62 -46.43
C ALA A 290 -1.82 -20.73 -45.36
N SER A 291 -0.72 -21.32 -44.86
CA SER A 291 -0.80 -22.37 -43.85
C SER A 291 -1.27 -21.84 -42.50
N GLN A 292 -1.93 -22.69 -41.71
CA GLN A 292 -2.40 -22.32 -40.37
C GLN A 292 -1.25 -21.76 -39.49
N ARG A 293 -0.07 -22.38 -39.52
CA ARG A 293 1.11 -21.94 -38.75
C ARG A 293 1.56 -20.55 -39.17
N TRP A 294 1.49 -20.24 -40.45
CA TRP A 294 1.86 -18.94 -40.98
C TRP A 294 0.88 -17.86 -40.54
N LEU A 295 -0.44 -18.12 -40.57
CA LEU A 295 -1.49 -17.22 -40.08
C LEU A 295 -1.35 -16.93 -38.59
N ILE A 296 -1.12 -17.98 -37.77
CA ILE A 296 -0.86 -17.81 -36.33
C ILE A 296 0.39 -16.96 -36.12
N GLY A 297 1.48 -17.26 -36.83
CA GLY A 297 2.73 -16.49 -36.76
C GLY A 297 2.54 -15.02 -37.11
N LEU A 298 1.75 -14.71 -38.15
CA LEU A 298 1.45 -13.33 -38.53
C LEU A 298 0.70 -12.56 -37.43
N VAL A 299 -0.32 -13.16 -36.84
CA VAL A 299 -1.10 -12.53 -35.76
C VAL A 299 -0.25 -12.36 -34.50
N LEU A 300 0.53 -13.36 -34.14
CA LEU A 300 1.40 -13.28 -32.96
C LEU A 300 2.51 -12.25 -33.14
N SER A 301 3.10 -12.14 -34.35
CA SER A 301 4.12 -11.11 -34.61
C SER A 301 3.56 -9.69 -34.55
N GLN A 302 2.31 -9.50 -34.99
CA GLN A 302 1.61 -8.22 -34.83
C GLN A 302 1.36 -7.90 -33.36
N ALA A 303 0.89 -8.87 -32.56
CA ALA A 303 0.68 -8.72 -31.13
C ALA A 303 2.00 -8.38 -30.42
N LEU A 304 3.07 -9.10 -30.73
CA LEU A 304 4.40 -8.85 -30.18
C LEU A 304 4.92 -7.45 -30.52
N LEU A 305 4.74 -6.98 -31.74
CA LEU A 305 5.19 -5.65 -32.16
C LEU A 305 4.42 -4.54 -31.39
N VAL A 306 3.11 -4.70 -31.23
CA VAL A 306 2.29 -3.77 -30.42
C VAL A 306 2.74 -3.79 -28.96
N CYS A 307 2.96 -4.98 -28.39
CA CYS A 307 3.39 -5.12 -27.00
C CYS A 307 4.84 -4.64 -26.78
N ALA A 308 5.72 -4.83 -27.77
CA ALA A 308 7.09 -4.34 -27.68
C ALA A 308 7.16 -2.81 -27.68
N LEU A 309 6.52 -2.17 -28.66
CA LEU A 309 6.52 -0.70 -28.80
C LEU A 309 5.67 -0.03 -27.71
N GLY A 310 4.45 -0.56 -27.47
CA GLY A 310 3.58 -0.09 -26.41
C GLY A 310 4.19 -0.32 -25.02
N GLY A 311 4.91 -1.45 -24.85
CA GLY A 311 5.64 -1.75 -23.64
C GLY A 311 6.76 -0.76 -23.34
N LEU A 312 7.59 -0.42 -24.35
CA LEU A 312 8.65 0.60 -24.19
C LEU A 312 8.06 1.98 -23.83
N ALA A 313 6.99 2.37 -24.52
CA ALA A 313 6.28 3.61 -24.19
C ALA A 313 5.70 3.55 -22.76
N GLY A 314 5.14 2.40 -22.35
CA GLY A 314 4.62 2.17 -21.02
C GLY A 314 5.67 2.24 -19.92
N LEU A 315 6.88 1.73 -20.17
CA LEU A 315 8.02 1.88 -19.26
C LEU A 315 8.38 3.35 -19.05
N ALA A 316 8.53 4.10 -20.12
CA ALA A 316 8.86 5.54 -20.05
C ALA A 316 7.77 6.34 -19.32
N MET A 317 6.50 6.11 -19.68
CA MET A 317 5.35 6.71 -19.00
C MET A 317 5.28 6.32 -17.50
N GLY A 318 5.53 5.05 -17.17
CA GLY A 318 5.51 4.55 -15.82
C GLY A 318 6.55 5.20 -14.91
N VAL A 319 7.78 5.34 -15.41
CA VAL A 319 8.84 6.07 -14.69
C VAL A 319 8.48 7.55 -14.54
N GLY A 320 7.91 8.17 -15.57
CA GLY A 320 7.43 9.56 -15.51
C GLY A 320 6.32 9.75 -14.48
N LEU A 321 5.33 8.84 -14.44
CA LEU A 321 4.26 8.83 -13.45
C LEU A 321 4.80 8.62 -12.03
N ALA A 322 5.75 7.70 -11.85
CA ALA A 322 6.40 7.47 -10.56
C ALA A 322 7.10 8.73 -10.05
N LYS A 323 7.85 9.41 -10.94
CA LYS A 323 8.49 10.68 -10.61
C LYS A 323 7.47 11.75 -10.21
N GLY A 324 6.39 11.90 -10.98
CA GLY A 324 5.31 12.84 -10.68
C GLY A 324 4.64 12.54 -9.33
N LEU A 325 4.32 11.27 -9.05
CA LEU A 325 3.74 10.84 -7.77
C LEU A 325 4.67 11.14 -6.59
N LEU A 326 5.95 10.79 -6.70
CA LEU A 326 6.92 11.04 -5.63
C LEU A 326 7.18 12.54 -5.39
N THR A 327 7.06 13.39 -6.41
CA THR A 327 7.17 14.85 -6.24
C THR A 327 5.95 15.46 -5.57
N VAL A 328 4.74 14.93 -5.82
CA VAL A 328 3.48 15.43 -5.24
C VAL A 328 3.25 14.88 -3.82
N VAL A 329 3.50 13.59 -3.63
CA VAL A 329 3.23 12.90 -2.35
C VAL A 329 4.41 13.08 -1.37
N GLY A 330 5.62 13.31 -1.89
CA GLY A 330 6.87 13.34 -1.11
C GLY A 330 7.32 11.92 -0.73
N GLY A 331 8.44 11.84 -0.03
CA GLY A 331 9.03 10.56 0.40
C GLY A 331 8.26 9.82 1.49
N ASP A 332 7.42 10.55 2.22
CA ASP A 332 6.59 9.97 3.28
C ASP A 332 5.27 9.46 2.72
N LEU A 333 5.25 8.21 2.32
CA LEU A 333 4.07 7.51 1.81
C LEU A 333 3.08 7.10 2.92
N GLY A 334 3.04 7.84 4.03
CA GLY A 334 2.01 7.71 5.06
C GLY A 334 2.43 6.99 6.33
N ALA A 335 3.71 6.64 6.49
CA ALA A 335 4.19 6.01 7.72
C ALA A 335 4.68 7.03 8.78
N GLY A 336 4.80 8.32 8.43
CA GLY A 336 5.30 9.36 9.35
C GLY A 336 6.78 9.21 9.73
N TYR A 337 7.48 8.27 9.09
CA TYR A 337 8.89 7.98 9.39
C TYR A 337 9.87 8.89 8.65
N PHE A 338 9.39 9.66 7.65
CA PHE A 338 10.24 10.49 6.82
C PHE A 338 9.80 11.94 6.83
N SER A 339 10.58 12.78 7.45
CA SER A 339 10.46 14.22 7.36
C SER A 339 11.35 14.76 6.22
N GLY A 340 10.75 14.98 5.04
CA GLY A 340 11.23 16.08 4.18
C GLY A 340 12.35 15.80 3.17
N GLY A 341 12.81 14.58 2.90
CA GLY A 341 13.82 14.31 1.87
C GLY A 341 13.22 14.08 0.47
N ALA A 342 13.85 14.62 -0.58
CA ALA A 342 13.54 14.25 -1.96
C ALA A 342 13.94 12.78 -2.17
N VAL A 343 12.97 11.88 -2.40
CA VAL A 343 13.23 10.46 -2.64
C VAL A 343 13.93 10.30 -3.98
N ALA A 344 15.10 9.67 -3.97
CA ALA A 344 15.79 9.30 -5.18
C ALA A 344 15.04 8.16 -5.88
N LEU A 345 14.81 8.31 -7.19
CA LEU A 345 14.22 7.27 -8.01
C LEU A 345 15.16 6.06 -8.10
N ASP A 346 14.72 4.92 -7.59
CA ASP A 346 15.42 3.63 -7.76
C ASP A 346 14.81 2.85 -8.92
N VAL A 347 15.42 2.98 -10.10
CA VAL A 347 15.01 2.29 -11.33
C VAL A 347 16.00 1.17 -11.64
N SER A 348 15.59 -0.06 -11.48
CA SER A 348 16.40 -1.22 -11.83
C SER A 348 16.18 -1.64 -13.29
N ALA A 349 17.25 -1.77 -14.05
CA ALA A 349 17.21 -2.25 -15.43
C ALA A 349 16.60 -3.66 -15.54
N ILE A 350 16.88 -4.53 -14.56
CA ILE A 350 16.35 -5.91 -14.51
C ILE A 350 14.82 -5.85 -14.33
N SER A 351 14.31 -5.01 -13.42
CA SER A 351 12.86 -4.85 -13.23
C SER A 351 12.20 -4.31 -14.50
N MET A 352 12.78 -3.30 -15.14
CA MET A 352 12.23 -2.74 -16.38
C MET A 352 12.19 -3.79 -17.50
N PHE A 353 13.26 -4.56 -17.65
CA PHE A 353 13.29 -5.66 -18.62
C PHE A 353 12.23 -6.74 -18.28
N SER A 354 12.06 -7.09 -17.00
CA SER A 354 11.06 -8.06 -16.57
C SER A 354 9.64 -7.61 -16.88
N PHE A 355 9.29 -6.34 -16.65
CA PHE A 355 8.00 -5.78 -17.01
C PHE A 355 7.77 -5.74 -18.52
N TRP A 356 8.80 -5.40 -19.28
CA TRP A 356 8.73 -5.44 -20.74
C TRP A 356 8.52 -6.87 -21.28
N LEU A 357 9.28 -7.82 -20.75
CA LEU A 357 9.14 -9.24 -21.10
C LEU A 357 7.74 -9.77 -20.72
N LEU A 358 7.22 -9.37 -19.59
CA LEU A 358 5.88 -9.73 -19.15
C LEU A 358 4.81 -9.20 -20.12
N ALA A 359 4.93 -7.96 -20.60
CA ALA A 359 4.03 -7.41 -21.62
C ALA A 359 4.06 -8.24 -22.92
N LEU A 360 5.24 -8.73 -23.33
CA LEU A 360 5.38 -9.61 -24.48
C LEU A 360 4.70 -10.97 -24.25
N VAL A 361 4.90 -11.57 -23.07
CA VAL A 361 4.27 -12.86 -22.70
C VAL A 361 2.74 -12.72 -22.67
N VAL A 362 2.23 -11.66 -22.05
CA VAL A 362 0.79 -11.38 -22.03
C VAL A 362 0.25 -11.18 -23.44
N GLY A 363 0.99 -10.48 -24.30
CA GLY A 363 0.62 -10.29 -25.71
C GLY A 363 0.55 -11.61 -26.49
N ILE A 364 1.48 -12.53 -26.28
CA ILE A 364 1.47 -13.86 -26.87
C ILE A 364 0.26 -14.67 -26.37
N VAL A 365 0.05 -14.73 -25.07
CA VAL A 365 -1.07 -15.47 -24.46
C VAL A 365 -2.41 -14.91 -24.94
N ALA A 366 -2.53 -13.59 -24.97
CA ALA A 366 -3.72 -12.90 -25.44
C ALA A 366 -4.02 -13.13 -26.92
N GLY A 367 -2.97 -13.16 -27.74
CA GLY A 367 -3.08 -13.34 -29.19
C GLY A 367 -3.25 -14.80 -29.61
N PHE A 368 -2.76 -15.75 -28.81
CA PHE A 368 -2.69 -17.16 -29.20
C PHE A 368 -4.06 -17.80 -29.43
N ALA A 369 -4.98 -17.66 -28.46
CA ALA A 369 -6.31 -18.28 -28.54
C ALA A 369 -7.15 -17.71 -29.71
N PRO A 370 -7.25 -16.39 -29.94
CA PRO A 370 -7.94 -15.85 -31.10
C PRO A 370 -7.26 -16.23 -32.42
N ALA A 371 -5.92 -16.22 -32.47
CA ALA A 371 -5.16 -16.60 -33.66
C ALA A 371 -5.38 -18.05 -34.07
N MET A 372 -5.33 -18.94 -33.08
CA MET A 372 -5.57 -20.37 -33.32
C MET A 372 -6.98 -20.63 -33.84
N ARG A 373 -7.99 -19.98 -33.25
CA ARG A 373 -9.40 -20.11 -33.68
C ARG A 373 -9.61 -19.53 -35.08
N ALA A 374 -8.97 -18.40 -35.42
CA ALA A 374 -9.04 -17.82 -36.75
C ALA A 374 -8.37 -18.72 -37.80
N ALA A 375 -7.29 -19.42 -37.46
CA ALA A 375 -6.56 -20.28 -38.37
C ALA A 375 -7.18 -21.65 -38.57
N GLN A 376 -7.97 -22.20 -37.63
CA GLN A 376 -8.55 -23.54 -37.67
C GLN A 376 -9.89 -23.60 -38.39
N ARG A 377 -10.58 -22.52 -38.64
CA ARG A 377 -11.91 -22.51 -39.27
C ARG A 377 -11.84 -22.53 -40.80
N ALA A 378 -12.81 -23.21 -41.40
CA ALA A 378 -12.95 -23.22 -42.84
C ALA A 378 -13.14 -21.75 -43.38
N PRO A 379 -12.40 -21.34 -44.38
CA PRO A 379 -12.47 -19.98 -44.93
C PRO A 379 -13.89 -19.55 -45.33
N ILE A 380 -14.69 -20.47 -45.84
CA ILE A 380 -16.08 -20.24 -46.25
C ILE A 380 -16.98 -19.85 -45.04
N GLU A 381 -16.78 -20.47 -43.85
CA GLU A 381 -17.54 -20.10 -42.67
C GLU A 381 -17.16 -18.70 -42.14
N GLN A 382 -15.92 -18.25 -42.34
CA GLN A 382 -15.44 -16.95 -41.89
C GLN A 382 -15.94 -15.79 -42.78
N LEU A 383 -16.25 -16.07 -44.03
CA LEU A 383 -16.81 -15.11 -44.98
C LEU A 383 -18.32 -14.91 -44.80
N ARG A 384 -19.03 -15.87 -44.17
CA ARG A 384 -20.45 -15.73 -43.83
C ARG A 384 -20.63 -14.73 -42.64
N GLN A 385 -21.56 -13.80 -42.81
CA GLN A 385 -21.92 -12.84 -41.74
C GLN A 385 -22.48 -13.63 -40.54
N GLY A 386 -21.97 -13.35 -39.31
CA GLY A 386 -22.33 -14.05 -38.07
C GLY A 386 -21.21 -14.93 -37.47
N ALA A 387 -20.07 -15.10 -38.13
CA ALA A 387 -18.96 -15.91 -37.62
C ALA A 387 -18.34 -15.39 -36.32
N ALA A 388 -18.42 -14.08 -36.06
CA ALA A 388 -17.88 -13.47 -34.83
C ALA A 388 -18.56 -14.00 -33.56
N GLU A 389 -19.85 -14.32 -33.63
CA GLU A 389 -20.62 -14.82 -32.47
C GLU A 389 -20.25 -16.26 -32.08
N LYS A 390 -19.99 -17.11 -33.08
CA LYS A 390 -19.54 -18.50 -32.86
C LYS A 390 -18.12 -18.58 -32.30
N ILE A 391 -17.30 -17.51 -32.41
CA ILE A 391 -15.93 -17.48 -31.88
C ILE A 391 -15.93 -17.23 -30.38
N LEU A 392 -16.86 -16.44 -29.89
CA LEU A 392 -17.02 -16.12 -28.48
C LEU A 392 -17.91 -17.12 -27.72
N SER A 393 -18.54 -18.04 -28.44
CA SER A 393 -19.42 -19.06 -27.86
C SER A 393 -18.80 -19.98 -26.79
N PRO A 394 -17.48 -20.30 -26.75
CA PRO A 394 -16.89 -21.06 -25.66
C PRO A 394 -16.92 -20.34 -24.30
N LEU A 395 -17.04 -18.98 -24.28
CA LEU A 395 -17.24 -18.21 -23.05
C LEU A 395 -18.62 -18.46 -22.42
N LEU A 396 -19.54 -19.06 -23.16
CA LEU A 396 -20.87 -19.46 -22.66
C LEU A 396 -20.87 -20.80 -21.88
N ARG A 397 -19.70 -21.36 -21.54
CA ARG A 397 -19.60 -22.59 -20.76
C ARG A 397 -19.70 -22.30 -19.25
N PRO A 398 -20.79 -22.71 -18.56
CA PRO A 398 -21.02 -22.38 -17.15
C PRO A 398 -20.00 -23.02 -16.22
N TRP A 399 -19.43 -24.16 -16.63
CA TRP A 399 -18.44 -24.86 -15.80
C TRP A 399 -17.20 -24.01 -15.50
N LEU A 400 -16.76 -23.13 -16.43
CA LEU A 400 -15.61 -22.24 -16.19
C LEU A 400 -15.90 -21.21 -15.09
N THR A 401 -17.08 -20.63 -15.09
CA THR A 401 -17.52 -19.71 -14.02
C THR A 401 -17.61 -20.43 -12.69
N LEU A 402 -18.19 -21.63 -12.69
CA LEU A 402 -18.37 -22.44 -11.47
C LEU A 402 -17.03 -22.91 -10.90
N THR A 403 -16.10 -23.39 -11.74
CA THR A 403 -14.78 -23.85 -11.28
C THR A 403 -13.94 -22.70 -10.75
N LEU A 404 -13.94 -21.53 -11.41
CA LEU A 404 -13.24 -20.34 -10.92
C LEU A 404 -13.88 -19.80 -9.62
N GLY A 405 -15.21 -19.83 -9.52
CA GLY A 405 -15.93 -19.47 -8.30
C GLY A 405 -15.60 -20.40 -7.13
N ALA A 406 -15.60 -21.72 -7.39
CA ALA A 406 -15.22 -22.72 -6.39
C ALA A 406 -13.73 -22.56 -5.98
N ALA A 407 -12.84 -22.34 -6.96
CA ALA A 407 -11.43 -22.09 -6.69
C ALA A 407 -11.24 -20.83 -5.83
N SER A 408 -11.98 -19.75 -6.10
CA SER A 408 -11.97 -18.54 -5.29
C SER A 408 -12.40 -18.83 -3.85
N LEU A 409 -13.47 -19.58 -3.66
CA LEU A 409 -13.96 -19.92 -2.33
C LEU A 409 -12.92 -20.73 -1.55
N VAL A 410 -12.29 -21.72 -2.17
CA VAL A 410 -11.22 -22.51 -1.55
C VAL A 410 -10.02 -21.63 -1.20
N LEU A 411 -9.54 -20.83 -2.16
CA LEU A 411 -8.36 -19.95 -1.96
C LEU A 411 -8.60 -18.89 -0.89
N ALA A 412 -9.83 -18.42 -0.69
CA ALA A 412 -10.16 -17.42 0.35
C ALA A 412 -9.96 -17.97 1.77
N PHE A 413 -9.95 -19.29 1.98
CA PHE A 413 -9.75 -19.91 3.28
C PHE A 413 -8.33 -20.44 3.50
N VAL A 414 -7.46 -20.37 2.52
CA VAL A 414 -6.06 -20.79 2.66
C VAL A 414 -5.32 -19.81 3.57
N PRO A 415 -4.53 -20.29 4.55
CA PRO A 415 -3.72 -19.43 5.40
C PRO A 415 -2.63 -18.70 4.60
N PRO A 416 -2.06 -17.61 5.14
CA PRO A 416 -0.99 -16.87 4.49
C PRO A 416 0.26 -17.76 4.35
N ILE A 417 0.94 -17.66 3.19
CA ILE A 417 2.20 -18.35 2.92
C ILE A 417 3.33 -17.36 3.22
N ASP A 418 4.25 -17.70 4.12
CA ASP A 418 5.30 -16.80 4.59
C ASP A 418 4.76 -15.43 5.06
N GLY A 419 3.54 -15.43 5.62
CA GLY A 419 2.82 -14.25 6.06
C GLY A 419 2.35 -13.32 4.93
N LEU A 420 2.39 -13.78 3.68
CA LEU A 420 1.80 -13.08 2.54
C LEU A 420 0.45 -13.74 2.18
N PRO A 421 -0.63 -12.98 2.02
CA PRO A 421 -1.95 -13.50 1.68
C PRO A 421 -2.09 -13.83 0.17
N ILE A 422 -1.12 -14.56 -0.40
CA ILE A 422 -1.06 -14.88 -1.83
C ILE A 422 -2.33 -15.60 -2.28
N ALA A 423 -2.83 -16.53 -1.48
CA ALA A 423 -4.05 -17.26 -1.78
C ALA A 423 -5.28 -16.35 -1.79
N GLY A 424 -5.37 -15.37 -0.88
CA GLY A 424 -6.43 -14.38 -0.85
C GLY A 424 -6.48 -13.53 -2.13
N TYR A 425 -5.31 -13.15 -2.66
CA TYR A 425 -5.24 -12.45 -3.95
C TYR A 425 -5.59 -13.35 -5.13
N GLY A 426 -5.18 -14.61 -5.07
CA GLY A 426 -5.63 -15.62 -6.01
C GLY A 426 -7.15 -15.76 -6.01
N ALA A 427 -7.78 -15.72 -4.84
CA ALA A 427 -9.23 -15.74 -4.70
C ALA A 427 -9.90 -14.55 -5.39
N ILE A 428 -9.37 -13.33 -5.19
CA ILE A 428 -9.88 -12.10 -5.83
C ILE A 428 -9.75 -12.19 -7.36
N ALA A 429 -8.61 -12.63 -7.85
CA ALA A 429 -8.39 -12.83 -9.28
C ALA A 429 -9.37 -13.87 -9.86
N CYS A 430 -9.62 -14.96 -9.15
CA CYS A 430 -10.59 -15.98 -9.55
C CYS A 430 -12.04 -15.46 -9.55
N VAL A 431 -12.46 -14.65 -8.57
CA VAL A 431 -13.78 -13.97 -8.57
C VAL A 431 -13.93 -13.09 -9.80
N LEU A 432 -12.91 -12.27 -10.08
CA LEU A 432 -12.94 -11.35 -11.22
C LEU A 432 -13.02 -12.11 -12.54
N LEU A 433 -12.19 -13.14 -12.73
CA LEU A 433 -12.23 -14.00 -13.93
C LEU A 433 -13.54 -14.76 -14.06
N ALA A 434 -14.08 -15.28 -12.95
CA ALA A 434 -15.39 -15.91 -12.92
C ALA A 434 -16.50 -14.94 -13.32
N GLY A 435 -16.44 -13.70 -12.80
CA GLY A 435 -17.38 -12.62 -13.11
C GLY A 435 -17.34 -12.21 -14.59
N ILE A 436 -16.13 -12.09 -15.16
CA ILE A 436 -15.95 -11.83 -16.58
C ILE A 436 -16.48 -12.98 -17.42
N ALA A 437 -16.21 -14.24 -17.04
CA ALA A 437 -16.71 -15.43 -17.72
C ALA A 437 -18.25 -15.57 -17.62
N ALA A 438 -18.86 -15.05 -16.56
CA ALA A 438 -20.32 -15.02 -16.38
C ALA A 438 -21.01 -13.91 -17.18
N THR A 439 -20.29 -12.85 -17.59
CA THR A 439 -20.87 -11.69 -18.27
C THR A 439 -21.75 -12.06 -19.48
N PRO A 440 -21.37 -12.98 -20.40
CA PRO A 440 -22.23 -13.37 -21.52
C PRO A 440 -23.57 -13.99 -21.09
N TRP A 441 -23.57 -14.71 -19.99
CA TRP A 441 -24.77 -15.31 -19.40
C TRP A 441 -25.72 -14.26 -18.84
N ILE A 442 -25.16 -13.30 -18.10
CA ILE A 442 -25.91 -12.18 -17.54
C ILE A 442 -26.52 -11.34 -18.65
N MET A 443 -25.75 -11.06 -19.71
CA MET A 443 -26.23 -10.37 -20.89
C MET A 443 -27.40 -11.11 -21.52
N LYS A 444 -27.25 -12.42 -21.77
CA LYS A 444 -28.31 -13.22 -22.33
C LYS A 444 -29.57 -13.20 -21.46
N TRP A 445 -29.43 -13.41 -20.16
CA TRP A 445 -30.57 -13.47 -19.24
C TRP A 445 -31.26 -12.11 -19.11
N THR A 446 -30.55 -11.04 -18.85
CA THR A 446 -31.10 -9.70 -18.66
C THR A 446 -31.79 -9.18 -19.91
N PHE A 447 -31.13 -9.22 -21.06
CA PHE A 447 -31.71 -8.68 -22.29
C PHE A 447 -32.81 -9.57 -22.89
N SER A 448 -32.77 -10.90 -22.69
CA SER A 448 -33.87 -11.76 -23.07
C SER A 448 -35.13 -11.56 -22.18
N ALA A 449 -34.94 -11.25 -20.90
CA ALA A 449 -36.04 -10.92 -20.00
C ALA A 449 -36.65 -9.55 -20.36
N VAL A 450 -35.80 -8.55 -20.60
CA VAL A 450 -36.25 -7.21 -21.04
C VAL A 450 -36.95 -7.27 -22.39
N ALA A 451 -36.41 -8.01 -23.36
CA ALA A 451 -37.00 -8.16 -24.69
C ALA A 451 -38.40 -8.83 -24.63
N ARG A 452 -38.58 -9.86 -23.78
CA ARG A 452 -39.90 -10.48 -23.55
C ARG A 452 -40.88 -9.53 -22.89
N GLY A 453 -40.46 -8.71 -21.91
CA GLY A 453 -41.33 -7.72 -21.28
C GLY A 453 -41.79 -6.62 -22.26
N LEU A 454 -40.87 -6.20 -23.12
CA LEU A 454 -41.14 -5.14 -24.12
C LEU A 454 -41.99 -5.60 -25.32
N SER A 455 -42.03 -6.90 -25.61
CA SER A 455 -42.89 -7.44 -26.68
C SER A 455 -44.40 -7.25 -26.43
N HIS A 456 -44.78 -6.94 -25.19
CA HIS A 456 -46.16 -6.66 -24.78
C HIS A 456 -46.50 -5.16 -24.71
N ALA A 457 -45.56 -4.27 -25.05
CA ALA A 457 -45.75 -2.81 -24.98
C ALA A 457 -45.93 -2.20 -26.40
N PRO A 458 -47.12 -1.88 -26.82
CA PRO A 458 -47.43 -1.57 -28.24
C PRO A 458 -46.96 -0.17 -28.70
N SER A 459 -46.42 0.71 -27.87
CA SER A 459 -46.10 2.11 -28.22
C SER A 459 -44.66 2.52 -28.08
N MET A 460 -43.68 1.56 -28.13
CA MET A 460 -42.28 1.91 -27.95
C MET A 460 -41.58 2.37 -29.24
N ASN A 461 -40.61 3.28 -29.06
CA ASN A 461 -39.75 3.78 -30.12
C ASN A 461 -38.94 2.62 -30.75
N SER A 462 -39.04 2.48 -32.08
CA SER A 462 -38.36 1.39 -32.85
C SER A 462 -36.85 1.31 -32.60
N SER A 463 -36.20 2.43 -32.30
CA SER A 463 -34.74 2.48 -31.99
C SER A 463 -34.41 1.78 -30.69
N VAL A 464 -35.28 1.88 -29.66
CA VAL A 464 -35.11 1.19 -28.35
C VAL A 464 -35.26 -0.32 -28.53
N LEU A 465 -36.35 -0.71 -29.21
CA LEU A 465 -36.66 -2.11 -29.45
C LEU A 465 -35.51 -2.80 -30.25
N PHE A 466 -35.01 -2.13 -31.28
CA PHE A 466 -33.89 -2.60 -32.09
C PHE A 466 -32.61 -2.79 -31.26
N ALA A 467 -32.25 -1.82 -30.44
CA ALA A 467 -31.07 -1.89 -29.57
C ALA A 467 -31.13 -3.09 -28.62
N ILE A 468 -32.27 -3.31 -27.96
CA ILE A 468 -32.46 -4.36 -26.97
C ILE A 468 -32.47 -5.76 -27.60
N TRP A 469 -33.24 -5.95 -28.67
CA TRP A 469 -33.32 -7.24 -29.37
C TRP A 469 -31.98 -7.66 -29.93
N ARG A 470 -31.21 -6.73 -30.41
CA ARG A 470 -29.88 -6.99 -30.95
C ARG A 470 -28.92 -7.50 -29.89
N ILE A 471 -28.88 -6.87 -28.74
CA ILE A 471 -28.03 -7.32 -27.61
C ILE A 471 -28.47 -8.73 -27.18
N ALA A 472 -29.77 -8.99 -27.12
CA ALA A 472 -30.32 -10.30 -26.76
C ALA A 472 -29.91 -11.40 -27.75
N GLN A 473 -29.75 -11.08 -29.02
CA GLN A 473 -29.35 -12.04 -30.07
C GLN A 473 -27.85 -12.28 -30.14
N ALA A 474 -27.02 -11.30 -29.70
CA ALA A 474 -25.56 -11.38 -29.78
C ALA A 474 -24.88 -11.15 -28.40
N PRO A 475 -25.21 -11.94 -27.36
CA PRO A 475 -24.77 -11.69 -25.99
C PRO A 475 -23.26 -11.85 -25.82
N ALA A 476 -22.63 -12.74 -26.59
CA ALA A 476 -21.19 -12.96 -26.48
C ALA A 476 -20.36 -11.79 -27.02
N SER A 477 -20.80 -11.18 -28.12
CA SER A 477 -20.14 -9.98 -28.67
C SER A 477 -20.35 -8.75 -27.78
N ALA A 478 -21.56 -8.60 -27.22
CA ALA A 478 -21.88 -7.56 -26.25
C ALA A 478 -21.04 -7.69 -24.96
N ALA A 479 -20.90 -8.90 -24.43
CA ALA A 479 -20.08 -9.16 -23.26
C ALA A 479 -18.59 -8.82 -23.49
N GLY A 480 -18.07 -9.13 -24.67
CA GLY A 480 -16.68 -8.79 -25.02
C GLY A 480 -16.40 -7.28 -24.98
N LEU A 481 -17.40 -6.44 -25.33
CA LEU A 481 -17.26 -4.98 -25.27
C LEU A 481 -17.15 -4.43 -23.85
N ILE A 482 -17.95 -4.99 -22.95
CA ILE A 482 -18.06 -4.46 -21.57
C ILE A 482 -17.18 -5.20 -20.57
N ALA A 483 -16.51 -6.29 -20.96
CA ALA A 483 -15.67 -7.08 -20.05
C ALA A 483 -14.58 -6.22 -19.38
N GLY A 484 -13.96 -5.29 -20.15
CA GLY A 484 -13.00 -4.32 -19.60
C GLY A 484 -13.62 -3.34 -18.60
N VAL A 485 -14.86 -2.93 -18.86
CA VAL A 485 -15.60 -2.03 -17.94
C VAL A 485 -15.97 -2.77 -16.66
N VAL A 486 -16.46 -4.00 -16.79
CA VAL A 486 -16.78 -4.86 -15.63
C VAL A 486 -15.55 -5.05 -14.75
N ALA A 487 -14.40 -5.38 -15.35
CA ALA A 487 -13.16 -5.55 -14.61
C ALA A 487 -12.72 -4.26 -13.89
N ALA A 488 -12.73 -3.13 -14.60
CA ALA A 488 -12.32 -1.85 -14.03
C ALA A 488 -13.26 -1.40 -12.90
N ILE A 489 -14.59 -1.47 -13.11
CA ILE A 489 -15.58 -1.12 -12.08
C ILE A 489 -15.49 -2.05 -10.87
N SER A 490 -15.37 -3.36 -11.07
CA SER A 490 -15.25 -4.31 -9.96
C SER A 490 -14.05 -3.97 -9.07
N LEU A 491 -12.92 -3.67 -9.69
CA LEU A 491 -11.72 -3.32 -8.98
C LEU A 491 -11.85 -1.97 -8.26
N THR A 492 -12.35 -0.95 -8.96
CA THR A 492 -12.53 0.39 -8.37
C THR A 492 -13.51 0.33 -7.19
N VAL A 493 -14.64 -0.34 -7.33
CA VAL A 493 -15.61 -0.50 -6.23
C VAL A 493 -15.02 -1.27 -5.06
N ALA A 494 -14.26 -2.35 -5.32
CA ALA A 494 -13.59 -3.10 -4.26
C ALA A 494 -12.62 -2.22 -3.47
N MET A 495 -11.85 -1.37 -4.15
CA MET A 495 -10.90 -0.45 -3.52
C MET A 495 -11.61 0.69 -2.78
N VAL A 496 -12.63 1.32 -3.38
CA VAL A 496 -13.43 2.37 -2.73
C VAL A 496 -14.07 1.86 -1.43
N VAL A 497 -14.63 0.66 -1.45
CA VAL A 497 -15.23 0.04 -0.25
C VAL A 497 -14.15 -0.28 0.79
N MET A 498 -12.99 -0.81 0.38
CA MET A 498 -11.89 -1.11 1.29
C MET A 498 -11.37 0.18 1.97
N VAL A 499 -11.13 1.23 1.19
CA VAL A 499 -10.62 2.52 1.73
C VAL A 499 -11.64 3.17 2.67
N ALA A 500 -12.92 3.19 2.28
CA ALA A 500 -13.99 3.71 3.12
C ALA A 500 -14.12 2.91 4.43
N SER A 501 -14.13 1.58 4.35
CA SER A 501 -14.21 0.70 5.53
C SER A 501 -13.05 0.94 6.50
N PHE A 502 -11.84 1.08 5.96
CA PHE A 502 -10.67 1.36 6.79
C PHE A 502 -10.74 2.74 7.44
N ARG A 503 -11.10 3.78 6.66
CA ARG A 503 -11.23 5.14 7.16
C ARG A 503 -12.28 5.26 8.27
N ASP A 504 -13.44 4.64 8.06
CA ASP A 504 -14.53 4.63 9.04
C ASP A 504 -14.15 3.84 10.30
N SER A 505 -13.48 2.69 10.13
CA SER A 505 -12.99 1.89 11.27
C SER A 505 -11.94 2.65 12.10
N VAL A 506 -11.03 3.38 11.44
CA VAL A 506 -10.05 4.23 12.14
C VAL A 506 -10.73 5.40 12.83
N ALA A 507 -11.73 6.03 12.21
CA ALA A 507 -12.47 7.13 12.81
C ALA A 507 -13.21 6.68 14.08
N GLN A 508 -13.90 5.54 14.02
CA GLN A 508 -14.59 4.95 15.18
C GLN A 508 -13.60 4.54 16.29
N TRP A 509 -12.47 3.97 15.91
CA TRP A 509 -11.42 3.63 16.87
C TRP A 509 -10.84 4.87 17.57
N LEU A 510 -10.59 5.96 16.82
CA LEU A 510 -10.13 7.22 17.42
C LEU A 510 -11.16 7.81 18.38
N ASP A 511 -12.46 7.71 18.09
CA ASP A 511 -13.52 8.14 18.98
C ASP A 511 -13.53 7.35 20.30
N GLN A 512 -13.19 6.06 20.27
CA GLN A 512 -13.14 5.20 21.45
C GLN A 512 -11.85 5.37 22.26
N ILE A 513 -10.70 5.57 21.60
CA ILE A 513 -9.41 5.64 22.28
C ILE A 513 -9.05 7.05 22.75
N LEU A 514 -9.73 8.08 22.24
CA LEU A 514 -9.55 9.49 22.58
C LEU A 514 -10.82 10.07 23.22
N PRO A 515 -11.26 9.57 24.39
CA PRO A 515 -12.50 10.02 25.04
C PRO A 515 -12.38 11.36 25.75
N ALA A 516 -11.17 11.90 25.99
CA ALA A 516 -10.95 13.19 26.64
C ALA A 516 -10.99 14.35 25.62
N ASP A 517 -11.18 15.58 26.13
CA ASP A 517 -11.23 16.77 25.28
C ASP A 517 -9.84 17.24 24.85
N LEU A 518 -8.86 17.17 25.77
CA LEU A 518 -7.51 17.66 25.55
C LEU A 518 -6.47 16.59 25.90
N TYR A 519 -5.44 16.53 25.06
CA TYR A 519 -4.32 15.60 25.23
C TYR A 519 -2.98 16.33 25.15
N THR A 520 -2.04 15.92 25.99
CA THR A 520 -0.64 16.30 25.85
C THR A 520 0.26 15.12 26.19
N SER A 521 1.48 15.12 25.65
CA SER A 521 2.44 14.05 25.90
C SER A 521 3.85 14.59 25.87
N THR A 522 4.64 14.14 26.83
CA THR A 522 6.06 14.43 26.91
C THR A 522 6.87 13.70 25.84
N GLN A 523 6.32 12.66 25.21
CA GLN A 523 7.03 11.87 24.19
C GLN A 523 7.43 12.67 22.96
N ARG A 524 6.73 13.77 22.66
CA ARG A 524 7.11 14.69 21.57
C ARG A 524 8.33 15.55 21.94
N MET A 525 8.62 15.73 23.22
CA MET A 525 9.77 16.49 23.69
C MET A 525 11.00 15.59 23.87
N ALA A 526 10.84 14.41 24.45
CA ALA A 526 11.88 13.38 24.51
C ALA A 526 11.30 12.05 25.01
N HIS A 527 11.82 10.92 24.54
CA HIS A 527 11.29 9.58 24.87
C HIS A 527 11.30 9.21 26.38
N LEU A 528 12.03 9.95 27.22
CA LEU A 528 12.14 9.71 28.66
C LEU A 528 11.67 10.90 29.50
N ALA A 529 11.18 11.98 28.88
CA ALA A 529 10.53 13.05 29.61
C ALA A 529 9.29 12.52 30.34
N HIS A 530 9.08 12.96 31.56
CA HIS A 530 7.95 12.56 32.40
C HIS A 530 7.48 13.74 33.25
N PHE A 531 6.21 13.71 33.61
CA PHE A 531 5.66 14.66 34.56
C PHE A 531 6.11 14.29 35.97
N GLY A 532 6.43 15.29 36.78
CA GLY A 532 6.76 15.14 38.19
C GLY A 532 5.52 14.74 39.02
N ASP A 533 5.75 14.23 40.21
CA ASP A 533 4.65 13.78 41.12
C ASP A 533 3.74 14.96 41.54
N ASP A 534 4.29 16.16 41.69
CA ASP A 534 3.53 17.37 42.04
C ASP A 534 2.61 17.85 40.92
N THR A 535 2.87 17.46 39.66
CA THR A 535 2.06 17.86 38.52
C THR A 535 0.59 17.43 38.65
N ALA A 536 0.35 16.28 39.21
CA ALA A 536 -1.02 15.77 39.41
C ALA A 536 -1.81 16.61 40.42
N ALA A 537 -1.18 17.02 41.50
CA ALA A 537 -1.81 17.87 42.51
C ALA A 537 -2.12 19.27 41.94
N GLN A 538 -1.18 19.83 41.12
CA GLN A 538 -1.35 21.13 40.49
C GLN A 538 -2.45 21.10 39.41
N VAL A 539 -2.52 20.07 38.57
CA VAL A 539 -3.60 19.90 37.57
C VAL A 539 -4.97 19.80 38.23
N GLY A 540 -5.07 19.08 39.37
CA GLY A 540 -6.32 18.93 40.10
C GLY A 540 -6.85 20.23 40.73
N GLN A 541 -6.03 21.30 40.84
CA GLN A 541 -6.43 22.61 41.40
C GLN A 541 -6.95 23.56 40.29
N VAL A 542 -6.76 23.23 39.02
CA VAL A 542 -7.20 24.09 37.91
C VAL A 542 -8.71 24.00 37.76
N SER A 543 -9.37 25.17 37.79
CA SER A 543 -10.83 25.25 37.56
C SER A 543 -11.22 24.88 36.15
N GLY A 544 -12.40 24.26 35.98
CA GLY A 544 -12.92 23.88 34.68
C GLY A 544 -12.49 22.49 34.22
N ILE A 545 -11.73 21.74 35.01
CA ILE A 545 -11.39 20.33 34.76
C ILE A 545 -12.39 19.44 35.49
N ALA A 546 -13.11 18.60 34.77
CA ALA A 546 -13.99 17.60 35.35
C ALA A 546 -13.26 16.33 35.79
N ARG A 547 -12.31 15.88 35.00
CA ARG A 547 -11.48 14.69 35.22
C ARG A 547 -10.16 14.83 34.50
N PHE A 548 -9.13 14.23 35.02
CA PHE A 548 -7.87 14.05 34.29
C PHE A 548 -7.26 12.67 34.55
N GLU A 549 -6.51 12.18 33.59
CA GLU A 549 -5.80 10.90 33.71
C GLU A 549 -4.38 11.04 33.17
N PHE A 550 -3.44 10.45 33.91
CA PHE A 550 -2.08 10.28 33.43
C PHE A 550 -1.91 8.88 32.87
N ASN A 551 -1.13 8.77 31.81
CA ASN A 551 -0.72 7.50 31.25
C ASN A 551 0.80 7.39 31.15
N ARG A 552 1.28 6.17 31.03
CA ARG A 552 2.68 5.84 30.78
C ARG A 552 2.79 5.02 29.49
N HIS A 553 3.59 5.49 28.55
CA HIS A 553 3.94 4.73 27.36
C HIS A 553 5.41 4.33 27.42
N GLN A 554 5.69 3.06 27.15
CA GLN A 554 7.04 2.52 27.14
C GLN A 554 7.17 1.47 26.04
N SER A 555 8.29 1.50 25.31
CA SER A 555 8.63 0.47 24.35
C SER A 555 9.35 -0.67 25.03
N VAL A 556 8.97 -1.93 24.71
CA VAL A 556 9.55 -3.14 25.25
C VAL A 556 9.93 -4.09 24.11
N LEU A 557 11.16 -4.58 24.11
CA LEU A 557 11.61 -5.58 23.17
C LEU A 557 11.24 -6.97 23.65
N VAL A 558 10.14 -7.52 23.15
CA VAL A 558 9.67 -8.86 23.48
C VAL A 558 10.53 -9.93 22.79
N ARG A 559 10.83 -9.74 21.49
CA ARG A 559 11.66 -10.63 20.67
C ARG A 559 12.72 -9.85 19.90
N PRO A 560 13.95 -10.33 19.79
CA PRO A 560 15.04 -9.64 19.08
C PRO A 560 14.78 -9.41 17.58
N ASP A 561 14.11 -10.37 16.94
CA ASP A 561 13.81 -10.39 15.51
C ASP A 561 12.54 -9.59 15.14
N TRP A 562 11.80 -9.06 16.14
CA TRP A 562 10.60 -8.26 15.95
C TRP A 562 10.79 -6.83 16.46
N PRO A 563 10.02 -5.87 15.92
CA PRO A 563 9.97 -4.51 16.45
C PRO A 563 9.57 -4.46 17.91
N GLU A 564 9.86 -3.35 18.56
CA GLU A 564 9.45 -3.11 19.94
C GLU A 564 7.92 -3.03 20.05
N VAL A 565 7.40 -3.62 21.14
CA VAL A 565 5.98 -3.57 21.50
C VAL A 565 5.74 -2.39 22.43
N THR A 566 4.69 -1.63 22.22
CA THR A 566 4.34 -0.52 23.12
C THR A 566 3.51 -1.00 24.29
N VAL A 567 4.01 -0.78 25.49
CA VAL A 567 3.26 -0.97 26.74
C VAL A 567 2.64 0.35 27.15
N MET A 568 1.32 0.37 27.33
CA MET A 568 0.53 1.51 27.78
C MET A 568 -0.03 1.22 29.15
N ALA A 569 0.53 1.87 30.18
CA ALA A 569 -0.03 1.81 31.52
C ALA A 569 -1.02 2.98 31.68
N ARG A 570 -2.29 2.65 31.96
CA ARG A 570 -3.39 3.59 32.20
C ARG A 570 -4.21 3.10 33.38
N GLN A 571 -4.97 3.98 33.98
CA GLN A 571 -5.84 3.62 35.08
C GLN A 571 -7.07 2.86 34.55
N PHE A 572 -7.28 1.63 35.04
CA PHE A 572 -8.49 0.88 34.73
C PHE A 572 -9.59 1.19 35.75
N SER A 573 -10.84 1.22 35.28
CA SER A 573 -11.98 1.30 36.15
C SER A 573 -12.11 0.03 36.99
N LYS A 574 -12.28 0.16 38.30
CA LYS A 574 -12.40 -1.00 39.21
C LYS A 574 -13.65 -1.84 38.89
N ASN A 575 -14.73 -1.20 38.44
CA ASN A 575 -16.01 -1.87 38.15
C ASN A 575 -16.09 -2.42 36.74
N ASN A 576 -15.39 -1.78 35.78
CA ASN A 576 -15.35 -2.19 34.39
C ASN A 576 -13.95 -1.96 33.80
N PRO A 577 -13.00 -2.90 33.97
CA PRO A 577 -11.63 -2.76 33.49
C PRO A 577 -11.52 -2.59 31.98
N SER A 578 -12.54 -3.00 31.22
CA SER A 578 -12.57 -2.86 29.76
C SER A 578 -13.11 -1.51 29.27
N GLU A 579 -13.50 -0.61 30.17
CA GLU A 579 -14.00 0.71 29.81
C GLU A 579 -12.95 1.53 29.03
N GLY A 580 -13.34 2.04 27.87
CA GLY A 580 -12.42 2.77 26.96
C GLY A 580 -11.37 1.90 26.29
N VAL A 581 -11.51 0.58 26.27
CA VAL A 581 -10.68 -0.36 25.50
C VAL A 581 -11.51 -0.87 24.32
N PRO A 582 -11.11 -0.66 23.05
CA PRO A 582 -11.85 -1.12 21.88
C PRO A 582 -11.71 -2.63 21.66
N LEU A 583 -12.35 -3.43 22.52
CA LEU A 583 -12.27 -4.89 22.48
C LEU A 583 -12.86 -5.48 21.18
N THR A 584 -12.23 -6.54 20.69
CA THR A 584 -12.70 -7.31 19.53
C THR A 584 -13.57 -8.52 19.92
N GLY A 585 -13.65 -8.81 21.20
CA GLY A 585 -14.41 -9.95 21.74
C GLY A 585 -14.67 -9.81 23.23
N PRO A 586 -15.28 -10.84 23.86
CA PRO A 586 -15.57 -10.81 25.29
C PRO A 586 -14.28 -10.77 26.11
N MET A 587 -14.33 -10.06 27.24
CA MET A 587 -13.30 -10.08 28.26
C MET A 587 -13.41 -11.37 29.10
N VAL A 588 -12.26 -11.95 29.45
CA VAL A 588 -12.15 -13.07 30.35
C VAL A 588 -11.38 -12.61 31.61
N ASP A 589 -12.08 -12.36 32.71
CA ASP A 589 -11.44 -12.09 34.00
C ASP A 589 -11.21 -13.42 34.72
N SER A 590 -9.96 -13.84 34.78
CA SER A 590 -9.54 -15.05 35.51
C SER A 590 -9.33 -14.79 37.00
N GLY A 591 -9.55 -13.57 37.48
CA GLY A 591 -9.21 -13.14 38.85
C GLY A 591 -7.70 -13.09 39.15
N GLN A 592 -6.86 -13.42 38.18
CA GLN A 592 -5.40 -13.42 38.29
C GLN A 592 -4.83 -12.05 37.90
N ARG A 593 -3.86 -11.58 38.67
CA ARG A 593 -3.18 -10.29 38.47
C ARG A 593 -1.67 -10.52 38.25
N PRO A 594 -0.97 -9.68 37.47
CA PRO A 594 -1.44 -8.52 36.71
C PRO A 594 -2.24 -8.91 35.47
N MET A 595 -3.34 -8.20 35.22
CA MET A 595 -4.21 -8.38 34.09
C MET A 595 -3.81 -7.42 32.95
N ILE A 596 -3.79 -7.93 31.73
CA ILE A 596 -3.44 -7.12 30.54
C ILE A 596 -4.46 -7.30 29.42
N PHE A 597 -4.58 -6.26 28.60
CA PHE A 597 -5.20 -6.35 27.29
C PHE A 597 -4.12 -6.28 26.21
N ILE A 598 -4.24 -7.07 25.16
CA ILE A 598 -3.29 -7.12 24.05
C ILE A 598 -3.93 -6.68 22.74
N SER A 599 -3.16 -6.11 21.83
CA SER A 599 -3.66 -5.79 20.48
C SER A 599 -3.83 -7.06 19.64
N GLU A 600 -4.65 -6.99 18.58
CA GLU A 600 -4.79 -8.08 17.60
C GLU A 600 -3.43 -8.49 17.02
N ALA A 601 -2.53 -7.53 16.79
CA ALA A 601 -1.19 -7.79 16.30
C ALA A 601 -0.36 -8.65 17.30
N MET A 602 -0.54 -8.47 18.62
CA MET A 602 0.10 -9.33 19.62
C MET A 602 -0.42 -10.77 19.54
N ARG A 603 -1.71 -10.95 19.34
CA ARG A 603 -2.32 -12.26 19.16
C ARG A 603 -1.75 -12.96 17.91
N ASP A 604 -1.71 -12.25 16.80
CA ASP A 604 -1.40 -12.84 15.48
C ASP A 604 0.11 -13.04 15.26
N LEU A 605 0.95 -12.09 15.71
CA LEU A 605 2.40 -12.12 15.49
C LEU A 605 3.16 -12.88 16.59
N TYR A 606 2.71 -12.78 17.84
CA TYR A 606 3.39 -13.39 18.97
C TYR A 606 2.66 -14.65 19.47
N GLY A 607 1.47 -14.98 18.93
CA GLY A 607 0.69 -16.15 19.30
C GLY A 607 0.05 -16.08 20.70
N TRP A 608 -0.10 -14.85 21.26
CA TRP A 608 -0.71 -14.68 22.56
C TRP A 608 -2.22 -14.84 22.47
N GLN A 609 -2.80 -15.58 23.42
CA GLN A 609 -4.23 -15.92 23.39
C GLN A 609 -4.94 -15.42 24.64
N ILE A 610 -6.24 -15.14 24.53
CA ILE A 610 -7.12 -14.77 25.66
C ILE A 610 -7.09 -15.89 26.70
N GLY A 611 -6.97 -15.53 27.96
CA GLY A 611 -6.83 -16.47 29.07
C GLY A 611 -5.42 -17.05 29.24
N GLY A 612 -4.52 -16.80 28.30
CA GLY A 612 -3.12 -17.22 28.41
C GLY A 612 -2.31 -16.37 29.38
N ALA A 613 -1.19 -16.93 29.85
CA ALA A 613 -0.25 -16.22 30.70
C ALA A 613 1.15 -16.23 30.10
N TYR A 614 1.78 -15.06 29.99
CA TYR A 614 3.05 -14.87 29.33
C TYR A 614 4.02 -14.12 30.21
N THR A 615 5.28 -14.55 30.22
CA THR A 615 6.31 -13.97 31.09
C THR A 615 7.21 -13.04 30.27
N ILE A 616 7.20 -11.75 30.63
CA ILE A 616 8.07 -10.74 30.03
C ILE A 616 8.64 -9.79 31.08
N ALA A 617 9.80 -9.17 30.77
CA ALA A 617 10.33 -8.06 31.55
C ALA A 617 9.75 -6.75 30.97
N LEU A 618 9.08 -5.97 31.81
CA LEU A 618 8.49 -4.68 31.42
C LEU A 618 9.48 -3.51 31.52
N SER A 619 10.57 -3.68 32.26
CA SER A 619 11.65 -2.68 32.43
C SER A 619 13.00 -3.38 32.47
N SER A 620 14.09 -2.63 32.22
CA SER A 620 15.46 -3.13 32.35
C SER A 620 15.79 -3.67 33.77
N ASN A 621 15.16 -3.09 34.75
CA ASN A 621 15.39 -3.44 36.17
C ASN A 621 14.29 -4.32 36.78
N SER A 622 13.25 -4.68 36.03
CA SER A 622 12.18 -5.54 36.53
C SER A 622 12.51 -7.02 36.30
N THR A 623 12.15 -7.84 37.31
CA THR A 623 12.16 -9.29 37.10
C THR A 623 11.08 -9.67 36.07
N PRO A 624 11.34 -10.67 35.21
CA PRO A 624 10.32 -11.16 34.30
C PRO A 624 9.07 -11.58 35.03
N THR A 625 7.95 -10.93 34.72
CA THR A 625 6.68 -11.12 35.44
C THR A 625 5.68 -11.83 34.55
N ARG A 626 4.87 -12.68 35.12
CA ARG A 626 3.81 -13.42 34.43
C ARG A 626 2.56 -12.53 34.34
N LEU A 627 2.18 -12.20 33.11
CA LEU A 627 1.02 -11.36 32.79
C LEU A 627 -0.13 -12.21 32.22
N HIS A 628 -1.36 -11.91 32.64
CA HIS A 628 -2.57 -12.66 32.26
C HIS A 628 -3.38 -11.87 31.22
N VAL A 629 -3.62 -12.46 30.04
CA VAL A 629 -4.35 -11.82 28.96
C VAL A 629 -5.85 -11.91 29.20
N ALA A 630 -6.50 -10.78 29.49
CA ALA A 630 -7.94 -10.68 29.72
C ALA A 630 -8.75 -10.43 28.45
N GLY A 631 -8.17 -9.82 27.44
CA GLY A 631 -8.88 -9.52 26.20
C GLY A 631 -7.97 -9.05 25.08
N VAL A 632 -8.53 -9.01 23.87
CA VAL A 632 -7.85 -8.52 22.67
C VAL A 632 -8.56 -7.26 22.18
N TYR A 633 -7.80 -6.22 21.86
CA TYR A 633 -8.33 -4.94 21.38
C TYR A 633 -7.77 -4.54 20.03
N ARG A 634 -8.50 -3.68 19.31
CA ARG A 634 -8.06 -3.09 18.02
C ARG A 634 -7.07 -1.97 18.28
N ASP A 635 -5.96 -1.97 17.54
CA ASP A 635 -4.98 -0.88 17.54
C ASP A 635 -4.47 -0.60 16.13
N TYR A 636 -5.02 0.40 15.48
CA TYR A 636 -4.59 0.82 14.14
C TYR A 636 -3.32 1.68 14.16
N GLY A 637 -2.93 2.19 15.31
CA GLY A 637 -1.74 3.04 15.45
C GLY A 637 -0.44 2.25 15.60
N ARG A 638 -0.50 0.98 16.06
CA ARG A 638 0.68 0.18 16.42
C ARG A 638 0.64 -1.19 15.76
N GLN A 639 1.19 -1.27 14.57
CA GLN A 639 1.15 -2.48 13.71
C GLN A 639 1.94 -3.68 14.27
N HIS A 640 2.88 -3.44 15.20
CA HIS A 640 3.78 -4.47 15.71
C HIS A 640 3.38 -5.03 17.06
N GLY A 641 2.31 -4.54 17.59
CA GLY A 641 1.75 -4.97 18.86
C GLY A 641 1.79 -3.90 19.95
N SER A 642 0.80 -3.98 20.82
CA SER A 642 0.70 -3.15 22.00
C SER A 642 0.03 -3.91 23.14
N ILE A 643 0.37 -3.53 24.38
CA ILE A 643 -0.14 -4.10 25.61
C ILE A 643 -0.68 -2.96 26.45
N MET A 644 -1.91 -3.09 26.94
CA MET A 644 -2.47 -2.21 27.97
C MET A 644 -2.42 -2.91 29.32
N ILE A 645 -1.96 -2.21 30.35
CA ILE A 645 -1.86 -2.70 31.71
C ILE A 645 -2.37 -1.63 32.67
N ASP A 646 -2.89 -2.03 33.82
CA ASP A 646 -3.24 -1.05 34.84
C ASP A 646 -2.00 -0.32 35.39
N SER A 647 -2.12 0.99 35.62
CA SER A 647 -1.00 1.84 36.04
C SER A 647 -0.44 1.43 37.40
N SER A 648 -1.29 0.93 38.32
CA SER A 648 -0.87 0.46 39.64
C SER A 648 -0.09 -0.86 39.53
N ASP A 649 -0.55 -1.81 38.70
CA ASP A 649 0.14 -3.06 38.46
C ASP A 649 1.49 -2.83 37.77
N PHE A 650 1.51 -1.90 36.79
CA PHE A 650 2.75 -1.51 36.12
C PHE A 650 3.78 -0.92 37.08
N ALA A 651 3.35 0.02 37.95
CA ALA A 651 4.22 0.63 38.93
C ALA A 651 4.74 -0.39 39.98
N ALA A 652 3.89 -1.32 40.39
CA ALA A 652 4.28 -2.39 41.35
C ALA A 652 5.35 -3.33 40.75
N ILE A 653 5.25 -3.65 39.43
CA ILE A 653 6.18 -4.54 38.72
C ILE A 653 7.52 -3.86 38.44
N THR A 654 7.45 -2.62 37.97
CA THR A 654 8.62 -1.92 37.42
C THR A 654 9.29 -0.97 38.38
N GLY A 655 8.59 -0.54 39.43
CA GLY A 655 9.01 0.58 40.29
C GLY A 655 8.95 1.95 39.59
N ASP A 656 8.37 2.00 38.33
CA ASP A 656 8.30 3.22 37.53
C ASP A 656 6.93 3.89 37.68
N ASN A 657 6.89 4.98 38.42
CA ASN A 657 5.74 5.86 38.63
C ASN A 657 5.70 7.04 37.63
N LYS A 658 6.58 7.05 36.64
CA LYS A 658 6.69 8.14 35.67
C LYS A 658 5.43 8.24 34.83
N ARG A 659 5.02 9.46 34.52
CA ARG A 659 3.84 9.82 33.74
C ARG A 659 4.29 10.48 32.44
N THR A 660 3.86 9.99 31.29
CA THR A 660 4.33 10.50 29.97
C THR A 660 3.23 11.17 29.16
N GLY A 661 1.98 10.93 29.49
CA GLY A 661 0.84 11.56 28.84
C GLY A 661 -0.19 12.03 29.85
N LEU A 662 -0.94 13.05 29.47
CA LEU A 662 -2.04 13.61 30.25
C LEU A 662 -3.26 13.77 29.33
N ALA A 663 -4.37 13.23 29.76
CA ALA A 663 -5.70 13.41 29.17
C ALA A 663 -6.57 14.22 30.13
N VAL A 664 -7.29 15.22 29.61
CA VAL A 664 -8.10 16.14 30.41
C VAL A 664 -9.51 16.19 29.84
N TRP A 665 -10.49 15.97 30.69
CA TRP A 665 -11.92 16.19 30.40
C TRP A 665 -12.36 17.53 30.99
N LEU A 666 -13.00 18.33 30.18
CA LEU A 666 -13.50 19.63 30.59
C LEU A 666 -14.87 19.53 31.26
N SER A 667 -15.17 20.45 32.17
CA SER A 667 -16.52 20.63 32.69
C SER A 667 -17.41 21.18 31.60
N SER A 668 -18.72 20.87 31.64
CA SER A 668 -19.71 21.28 30.61
C SER A 668 -19.71 22.78 30.30
N ASP A 669 -19.36 23.60 31.28
CA ASP A 669 -19.40 25.07 31.19
C ASP A 669 -18.02 25.69 30.94
N ALA A 670 -16.95 24.87 30.84
CA ALA A 670 -15.60 25.34 30.69
C ALA A 670 -15.22 25.58 29.24
N ARG A 671 -14.53 26.68 28.96
CA ARG A 671 -13.95 26.98 27.65
C ARG A 671 -12.53 26.41 27.58
N ALA A 672 -12.28 25.59 26.57
CA ALA A 672 -10.97 24.94 26.36
C ALA A 672 -9.80 25.95 26.36
N ASP A 673 -9.96 27.12 25.73
CA ASP A 673 -8.92 28.16 25.66
C ASP A 673 -8.57 28.71 27.04
N GLN A 674 -9.58 28.90 27.92
CA GLN A 674 -9.36 29.39 29.27
C GLN A 674 -8.66 28.33 30.13
N VAL A 675 -9.15 27.10 30.09
CA VAL A 675 -8.52 26.00 30.86
C VAL A 675 -7.08 25.76 30.39
N LEU A 676 -6.79 25.90 29.11
CA LEU A 676 -5.40 25.82 28.58
C LEU A 676 -4.54 26.96 29.08
N ALA A 677 -5.05 28.17 29.14
CA ALA A 677 -4.33 29.33 29.71
C ALA A 677 -4.03 29.12 31.19
N ASP A 678 -5.02 28.67 31.95
CA ASP A 678 -4.89 28.40 33.39
C ASP A 678 -3.92 27.22 33.67
N LEU A 679 -4.00 26.14 32.90
CA LEU A 679 -3.03 25.02 32.98
C LEU A 679 -1.60 25.50 32.74
N ARG A 680 -1.37 26.37 31.75
CA ARG A 680 -0.04 26.91 31.45
C ARG A 680 0.45 27.89 32.50
N ALA A 681 -0.45 28.67 33.11
CA ALA A 681 -0.11 29.66 34.15
C ALA A 681 0.18 28.98 35.50
N GLN A 682 -0.67 28.01 35.90
CA GLN A 682 -0.63 27.41 37.23
C GLN A 682 0.28 26.17 37.32
N VAL A 683 0.51 25.45 36.22
CA VAL A 683 1.33 24.24 36.19
C VAL A 683 2.61 24.46 35.37
N PRO A 684 3.75 24.75 36.03
CA PRO A 684 5.02 25.06 35.34
C PRO A 684 5.45 23.97 34.35
N ALA A 685 5.21 22.69 34.68
CA ALA A 685 5.54 21.55 33.82
C ALA A 685 4.76 21.53 32.49
N LEU A 686 3.60 22.21 32.43
CA LEU A 686 2.73 22.26 31.25
C LEU A 686 2.87 23.56 30.45
N ARG A 687 3.67 24.55 30.91
CA ARG A 687 3.80 25.87 30.29
C ARG A 687 4.21 25.81 28.81
N GLU A 688 5.14 24.94 28.48
CA GLU A 688 5.68 24.77 27.11
C GLU A 688 5.12 23.57 26.39
N MET A 689 4.16 22.84 27.00
CA MET A 689 3.58 21.66 26.40
C MET A 689 2.56 22.02 25.31
N GLN A 690 2.62 21.27 24.21
CA GLN A 690 1.62 21.36 23.18
C GLN A 690 0.42 20.49 23.58
N PHE A 691 -0.71 21.13 23.79
CA PHE A 691 -1.98 20.47 23.92
C PHE A 691 -2.65 20.34 22.55
N MET A 692 -3.29 19.22 22.33
CA MET A 692 -4.11 18.98 21.14
C MET A 692 -5.51 18.59 21.57
N ALA A 693 -6.51 19.18 20.96
CA ALA A 693 -7.88 18.71 21.11
C ALA A 693 -8.05 17.34 20.45
N ALA A 694 -8.93 16.50 20.98
CA ALA A 694 -9.27 15.21 20.39
C ALA A 694 -9.66 15.34 18.90
N ALA A 695 -10.44 16.39 18.58
CA ALA A 695 -10.82 16.70 17.20
C ALA A 695 -9.61 16.96 16.29
N ASP A 696 -8.61 17.71 16.77
CA ASP A 696 -7.40 18.03 16.00
C ASP A 696 -6.53 16.77 15.78
N ILE A 697 -6.40 15.94 16.81
CA ILE A 697 -5.70 14.64 16.70
C ILE A 697 -6.40 13.76 15.66
N ARG A 698 -7.73 13.71 15.69
CA ARG A 698 -8.53 12.97 14.73
C ARG A 698 -8.33 13.47 13.30
N VAL A 699 -8.43 14.77 13.07
CA VAL A 699 -8.22 15.38 11.74
C VAL A 699 -6.80 15.10 11.24
N LEU A 700 -5.79 15.28 12.10
CA LEU A 700 -4.40 15.00 11.74
C LEU A 700 -4.17 13.52 11.41
N SER A 701 -4.70 12.62 12.24
CA SER A 701 -4.59 11.18 12.03
C SER A 701 -5.25 10.75 10.73
N LEU A 702 -6.49 11.19 10.47
CA LEU A 702 -7.18 10.90 9.22
C LEU A 702 -6.47 11.50 8.00
N LYS A 703 -5.85 12.68 8.13
CA LYS A 703 -5.05 13.29 7.05
C LYS A 703 -3.81 12.44 6.71
N ILE A 704 -3.14 11.90 7.72
CA ILE A 704 -2.01 10.97 7.53
C ILE A 704 -2.49 9.70 6.81
N PHE A 705 -3.63 9.15 7.22
CA PHE A 705 -4.24 8.00 6.55
C PHE A 705 -4.63 8.30 5.10
N ASP A 706 -5.32 9.40 4.84
CA ASP A 706 -5.72 9.79 3.49
C ASP A 706 -4.50 9.94 2.56
N ARG A 707 -3.39 10.43 3.08
CA ARG A 707 -2.13 10.50 2.34
C ARG A 707 -1.60 9.12 1.95
N SER A 708 -1.74 8.11 2.81
CA SER A 708 -1.35 6.72 2.51
C SER A 708 -2.14 6.14 1.33
N PHE A 709 -3.38 6.58 1.12
CA PHE A 709 -4.24 6.12 0.04
C PHE A 709 -4.15 6.95 -1.25
N THR A 710 -3.33 7.99 -1.29
CA THR A 710 -3.16 8.82 -2.51
C THR A 710 -2.77 7.97 -3.72
N LEU A 711 -1.92 6.97 -3.52
CA LEU A 711 -1.52 6.03 -4.57
C LEU A 711 -2.70 5.16 -5.03
N THR A 712 -3.57 4.76 -4.11
CA THR A 712 -4.78 3.99 -4.40
C THR A 712 -5.76 4.81 -5.25
N TYR A 713 -5.99 6.08 -4.91
CA TYR A 713 -6.83 6.99 -5.70
C TYR A 713 -6.26 7.23 -7.12
N ALA A 714 -4.95 7.33 -7.26
CA ALA A 714 -4.31 7.41 -8.58
C ALA A 714 -4.55 6.14 -9.42
N LEU A 715 -4.54 4.97 -8.79
CA LEU A 715 -4.90 3.70 -9.41
C LEU A 715 -6.34 3.62 -9.86
N GLU A 716 -7.27 4.07 -9.01
CA GLU A 716 -8.70 4.14 -9.32
C GLU A 716 -8.95 5.03 -10.54
N LEU A 717 -8.34 6.21 -10.56
CA LEU A 717 -8.43 7.12 -11.70
C LEU A 717 -7.89 6.47 -12.99
N ALA A 718 -6.76 5.79 -12.91
CA ALA A 718 -6.19 5.11 -14.06
C ALA A 718 -7.08 3.95 -14.53
N ALA A 719 -7.64 3.13 -13.63
CA ALA A 719 -8.58 2.08 -13.98
C ALA A 719 -9.84 2.65 -14.67
N LEU A 720 -10.33 3.79 -14.20
CA LEU A 720 -11.46 4.51 -14.80
C LEU A 720 -11.15 5.00 -16.21
N LEU A 721 -9.99 5.64 -16.42
CA LEU A 721 -9.53 6.08 -17.74
C LEU A 721 -9.42 4.92 -18.72
N VAL A 722 -8.94 3.81 -18.24
CA VAL A 722 -8.86 2.55 -18.96
C VAL A 722 -10.24 2.04 -19.37
N ALA A 723 -11.21 2.04 -18.45
CA ALA A 723 -12.58 1.63 -18.75
C ALA A 723 -13.17 2.50 -19.88
N ILE A 724 -13.03 3.82 -19.78
CA ILE A 724 -13.51 4.77 -20.79
C ILE A 724 -12.84 4.52 -22.15
N PHE A 725 -11.53 4.31 -22.15
CA PHE A 725 -10.78 4.02 -23.37
C PHE A 725 -11.19 2.68 -24.00
N SER A 726 -11.44 1.66 -23.17
CA SER A 726 -11.96 0.35 -23.61
C SER A 726 -13.32 0.49 -24.28
N VAL A 727 -14.23 1.27 -23.70
CA VAL A 727 -15.53 1.60 -24.29
C VAL A 727 -15.36 2.28 -25.64
N ALA A 728 -14.58 3.35 -25.70
CA ALA A 728 -14.37 4.12 -26.93
C ALA A 728 -13.82 3.25 -28.06
N THR A 729 -12.81 2.44 -27.79
CA THR A 729 -12.19 1.54 -28.77
C THR A 729 -13.10 0.39 -29.16
N GLY A 730 -13.82 -0.17 -28.22
CA GLY A 730 -14.78 -1.27 -28.43
C GLY A 730 -15.92 -0.83 -29.33
N PHE A 731 -16.60 0.26 -29.01
CA PHE A 731 -17.71 0.78 -29.83
C PHE A 731 -17.28 1.34 -31.19
N SER A 732 -16.10 1.99 -31.27
CA SER A 732 -15.52 2.37 -32.56
C SER A 732 -15.32 1.16 -33.47
N GLY A 733 -14.86 0.06 -32.90
CA GLY A 733 -14.68 -1.20 -33.60
C GLY A 733 -15.98 -1.81 -34.10
N GLN A 734 -16.97 -1.85 -33.24
CA GLN A 734 -18.29 -2.35 -33.65
C GLN A 734 -18.93 -1.50 -34.73
N ALA A 735 -18.86 -0.18 -34.63
CA ALA A 735 -19.42 0.72 -35.64
C ALA A 735 -18.82 0.45 -37.04
N LEU A 736 -17.51 0.13 -37.12
CA LEU A 736 -16.86 -0.22 -38.36
C LEU A 736 -17.31 -1.59 -38.92
N ILE A 737 -17.46 -2.59 -38.07
CA ILE A 737 -17.95 -3.93 -38.47
C ILE A 737 -19.39 -3.85 -38.93
N ARG A 738 -20.19 -2.95 -38.36
CA ARG A 738 -21.63 -2.75 -38.59
C ARG A 738 -21.94 -1.68 -39.64
N LYS A 739 -20.94 -1.24 -40.40
CA LYS A 739 -21.12 -0.21 -41.42
C LYS A 739 -22.26 -0.54 -42.41
N LYS A 740 -22.40 -1.82 -42.81
CA LYS A 740 -23.49 -2.30 -43.69
C LYS A 740 -24.86 -2.23 -43.03
N GLU A 741 -24.98 -2.59 -41.74
CA GLU A 741 -26.24 -2.50 -40.98
C GLU A 741 -26.72 -1.04 -40.89
N PHE A 742 -25.83 -0.11 -40.54
CA PHE A 742 -26.14 1.31 -40.50
C PHE A 742 -26.44 1.91 -41.87
N ALA A 743 -25.79 1.45 -42.94
CA ALA A 743 -26.13 1.80 -44.31
C ALA A 743 -27.55 1.34 -44.67
N LEU A 744 -27.92 0.10 -44.34
CA LEU A 744 -29.28 -0.42 -44.57
C LEU A 744 -30.33 0.39 -43.81
N LEU A 745 -30.09 0.68 -42.50
CA LEU A 745 -30.98 1.51 -41.70
C LEU A 745 -31.17 2.92 -42.28
N SER A 746 -30.10 3.50 -42.83
CA SER A 746 -30.16 4.80 -43.52
C SER A 746 -31.00 4.71 -44.83
N HIS A 747 -30.91 3.60 -45.59
CA HIS A 747 -31.76 3.38 -46.76
C HIS A 747 -33.23 3.14 -46.39
N LEU A 748 -33.49 2.57 -45.20
CA LEU A 748 -34.84 2.42 -44.65
C LEU A 748 -35.42 3.75 -44.08
N GLY A 749 -34.72 4.87 -44.25
CA GLY A 749 -35.14 6.19 -43.88
C GLY A 749 -34.73 6.69 -42.49
N GLN A 750 -33.86 5.93 -41.77
CA GLN A 750 -33.35 6.42 -40.50
C GLN A 750 -32.35 7.55 -40.70
N SER A 751 -32.56 8.66 -39.96
CA SER A 751 -31.64 9.79 -39.93
C SER A 751 -30.33 9.44 -39.20
N GLN A 752 -29.24 10.19 -39.45
CA GLN A 752 -27.98 10.05 -38.72
C GLN A 752 -28.15 10.26 -37.20
N GLY A 753 -29.08 11.12 -36.80
CA GLY A 753 -29.46 11.34 -35.38
C GLY A 753 -30.06 10.10 -34.75
N GLN A 754 -30.96 9.39 -35.48
CA GLN A 754 -31.55 8.13 -34.99
C GLN A 754 -30.50 7.01 -34.92
N CYS A 755 -29.56 6.94 -35.88
CA CYS A 755 -28.43 5.97 -35.79
C CYS A 755 -27.54 6.26 -34.57
N ARG A 756 -27.25 7.53 -34.25
CA ARG A 756 -26.52 7.90 -33.04
C ARG A 756 -27.31 7.58 -31.78
N LEU A 757 -28.64 7.77 -31.79
CA LEU A 757 -29.50 7.39 -30.67
C LEU A 757 -29.48 5.87 -30.42
N VAL A 758 -29.51 5.04 -31.45
CA VAL A 758 -29.38 3.58 -31.34
C VAL A 758 -28.04 3.22 -30.67
N ILE A 759 -26.93 3.85 -31.06
CA ILE A 759 -25.62 3.63 -30.45
C ILE A 759 -25.63 4.08 -28.98
N ALA A 760 -26.22 5.23 -28.67
CA ALA A 760 -26.32 5.73 -27.30
C ALA A 760 -27.16 4.80 -26.40
N LEU A 761 -28.29 4.31 -26.90
CA LEU A 761 -29.16 3.37 -26.17
C LEU A 761 -28.48 2.01 -25.97
N GLU A 762 -27.82 1.52 -27.00
CA GLU A 762 -27.09 0.26 -26.94
C GLU A 762 -25.89 0.37 -25.98
N SER A 763 -25.07 1.41 -26.08
CA SER A 763 -23.95 1.63 -25.15
C SER A 763 -24.41 1.89 -23.72
N GLY A 764 -25.45 2.71 -23.55
CA GLY A 764 -26.01 3.02 -22.22
C GLY A 764 -26.58 1.80 -21.51
N SER A 765 -27.34 0.95 -22.23
CA SER A 765 -27.89 -0.27 -21.66
C SER A 765 -26.79 -1.30 -21.30
N LEU A 766 -25.78 -1.44 -22.16
CA LEU A 766 -24.63 -2.32 -21.90
C LEU A 766 -23.79 -1.81 -20.71
N LEU A 767 -23.54 -0.50 -20.64
CA LEU A 767 -22.80 0.10 -19.54
C LEU A 767 -23.57 0.01 -18.22
N LEU A 768 -24.89 0.16 -18.23
CA LEU A 768 -25.72 -0.04 -17.04
C LEU A 768 -25.56 -1.45 -16.47
N VAL A 769 -25.67 -2.47 -17.30
CA VAL A 769 -25.47 -3.87 -16.86
C VAL A 769 -24.02 -4.09 -16.43
N ALA A 770 -23.04 -3.52 -17.15
CA ALA A 770 -21.61 -3.63 -16.78
C ALA A 770 -21.32 -3.01 -15.41
N VAL A 771 -21.88 -1.86 -15.13
CA VAL A 771 -21.69 -1.14 -13.85
C VAL A 771 -22.40 -1.86 -12.71
N VAL A 772 -23.64 -2.30 -12.89
CA VAL A 772 -24.35 -3.05 -11.84
C VAL A 772 -23.63 -4.37 -11.55
N TRP A 773 -23.29 -5.13 -12.58
CA TRP A 773 -22.60 -6.39 -12.40
C TRP A 773 -21.18 -6.20 -11.84
N GLY A 774 -20.43 -5.22 -12.35
CA GLY A 774 -19.12 -4.87 -11.85
C GLY A 774 -19.16 -4.42 -10.39
N SER A 775 -20.17 -3.64 -9.98
CA SER A 775 -20.34 -3.24 -8.58
C SER A 775 -20.64 -4.42 -7.66
N LEU A 776 -21.47 -5.36 -8.08
CA LEU A 776 -21.74 -6.58 -7.31
C LEU A 776 -20.47 -7.43 -7.13
N LEU A 777 -19.69 -7.60 -8.20
CA LEU A 777 -18.39 -8.28 -8.12
C LEU A 777 -17.41 -7.52 -7.23
N GLY A 778 -17.37 -6.19 -7.33
CA GLY A 778 -16.51 -5.33 -6.51
C GLY A 778 -16.86 -5.43 -5.03
N LEU A 779 -18.15 -5.47 -4.68
CA LEU A 779 -18.61 -5.72 -3.32
C LEU A 779 -18.18 -7.11 -2.82
N LEU A 780 -18.29 -8.15 -3.65
CA LEU A 780 -17.82 -9.48 -3.28
C LEU A 780 -16.31 -9.52 -3.08
N MET A 781 -15.55 -8.88 -3.97
CA MET A 781 -14.09 -8.76 -3.85
C MET A 781 -13.69 -7.98 -2.59
N SER A 782 -14.41 -6.90 -2.25
CA SER A 782 -14.15 -6.11 -1.06
C SER A 782 -14.32 -6.93 0.23
N GLN A 783 -15.28 -7.86 0.30
CA GLN A 783 -15.46 -8.74 1.46
C GLN A 783 -14.24 -9.67 1.64
N ILE A 784 -13.67 -10.18 0.55
CA ILE A 784 -12.42 -10.98 0.62
C ILE A 784 -11.25 -10.11 1.07
N LEU A 785 -11.15 -8.89 0.53
CA LEU A 785 -10.09 -7.93 0.93
C LEU A 785 -10.19 -7.59 2.41
N ILE A 786 -11.38 -7.22 2.90
CA ILE A 786 -11.61 -6.74 4.26
C ILE A 786 -11.43 -7.86 5.28
N HIS A 787 -12.04 -9.02 5.06
CA HIS A 787 -12.14 -10.06 6.08
C HIS A 787 -11.07 -11.15 5.97
N ARG A 788 -10.33 -11.25 4.86
CA ARG A 788 -9.31 -12.29 4.66
C ARG A 788 -7.93 -11.70 4.40
N VAL A 789 -7.82 -10.86 3.39
CA VAL A 789 -6.52 -10.33 2.96
C VAL A 789 -5.97 -9.32 3.97
N ASN A 790 -6.80 -8.38 4.42
CA ASN A 790 -6.37 -7.33 5.32
C ASN A 790 -5.91 -7.84 6.70
N PRO A 791 -6.65 -8.73 7.41
CA PRO A 791 -6.17 -9.29 8.67
C PRO A 791 -4.88 -10.10 8.52
N GLN A 792 -4.71 -10.82 7.40
CA GLN A 792 -3.47 -11.56 7.13
C GLN A 792 -2.28 -10.65 6.82
N SER A 793 -2.52 -9.42 6.31
CA SER A 793 -1.48 -8.46 5.93
C SER A 793 -1.07 -7.54 7.06
N PHE A 794 -2.03 -7.02 7.81
CA PHE A 794 -1.86 -5.95 8.78
C PHE A 794 -2.10 -6.38 10.23
N HIS A 795 -2.62 -7.58 10.44
CA HIS A 795 -2.92 -8.13 11.76
C HIS A 795 -3.92 -7.29 12.57
N TRP A 796 -4.88 -6.68 11.88
CA TRP A 796 -6.06 -6.04 12.46
C TRP A 796 -7.29 -6.30 11.63
N THR A 797 -8.44 -6.28 12.29
CA THR A 797 -9.75 -6.41 11.66
C THR A 797 -10.41 -5.05 11.46
N MET A 798 -11.20 -4.90 10.40
CA MET A 798 -12.01 -3.71 10.17
C MET A 798 -13.46 -4.09 9.87
N GLU A 799 -14.35 -3.15 10.10
CA GLU A 799 -15.77 -3.29 9.79
C GLU A 799 -16.06 -2.86 8.36
N SER A 800 -16.94 -3.59 7.67
CA SER A 800 -17.26 -3.24 6.29
C SER A 800 -18.23 -2.06 6.25
N SER A 801 -17.82 -0.97 5.62
CA SER A 801 -18.63 0.21 5.33
C SER A 801 -18.74 0.38 3.82
N VAL A 802 -19.98 0.44 3.31
CA VAL A 802 -20.22 0.57 1.87
C VAL A 802 -20.67 2.01 1.55
N PRO A 803 -19.81 2.82 0.91
CA PRO A 803 -20.12 4.20 0.58
C PRO A 803 -21.03 4.28 -0.67
N LEU A 804 -22.34 4.00 -0.51
CA LEU A 804 -23.29 3.92 -1.61
C LEU A 804 -23.32 5.18 -2.49
N ALA A 805 -23.20 6.37 -1.88
CA ALA A 805 -23.20 7.63 -2.62
C ALA A 805 -21.98 7.76 -3.56
N ALA A 806 -20.78 7.37 -3.09
CA ALA A 806 -19.58 7.39 -3.90
C ALA A 806 -19.65 6.38 -5.04
N ILE A 807 -20.13 5.16 -4.77
CA ILE A 807 -20.32 4.11 -5.78
C ILE A 807 -21.36 4.56 -6.83
N ALA A 808 -22.46 5.18 -6.40
CA ALA A 808 -23.49 5.68 -7.31
C ALA A 808 -22.95 6.83 -8.20
N ALA A 809 -22.22 7.77 -7.62
CA ALA A 809 -21.60 8.88 -8.37
C ALA A 809 -20.59 8.38 -9.40
N LEU A 810 -19.71 7.45 -9.02
CA LEU A 810 -18.75 6.81 -9.90
C LEU A 810 -19.45 6.04 -11.02
N SER A 811 -20.47 5.26 -10.68
CA SER A 811 -21.30 4.49 -11.61
C SER A 811 -21.95 5.38 -12.66
N LEU A 812 -22.58 6.48 -12.22
CA LEU A 812 -23.19 7.46 -13.11
C LEU A 812 -22.18 8.13 -14.01
N GLY A 813 -21.02 8.51 -13.46
CA GLY A 813 -19.91 9.10 -14.23
C GLY A 813 -19.42 8.18 -15.35
N VAL A 814 -19.21 6.88 -15.06
CA VAL A 814 -18.79 5.90 -16.07
C VAL A 814 -19.86 5.71 -17.16
N ILE A 815 -21.11 5.63 -16.79
CA ILE A 815 -22.21 5.51 -17.77
C ILE A 815 -22.25 6.75 -18.69
N VAL A 816 -22.27 7.95 -18.13
CA VAL A 816 -22.39 9.20 -18.92
C VAL A 816 -21.17 9.39 -19.82
N ILE A 817 -19.96 9.32 -19.27
CA ILE A 817 -18.72 9.50 -20.04
C ILE A 817 -18.55 8.37 -21.06
N GLY A 818 -18.92 7.14 -20.70
CA GLY A 818 -18.87 5.99 -21.59
C GLY A 818 -19.83 6.10 -22.75
N ILE A 819 -21.04 6.59 -22.55
CA ILE A 819 -22.01 6.87 -23.65
C ILE A 819 -21.46 7.96 -24.58
N ILE A 820 -20.96 9.07 -24.03
CA ILE A 820 -20.34 10.14 -24.83
C ILE A 820 -19.17 9.61 -25.66
N ALA A 821 -18.28 8.84 -25.04
CA ALA A 821 -17.13 8.22 -25.72
C ALA A 821 -17.57 7.26 -26.82
N ALA A 822 -18.58 6.43 -26.57
CA ALA A 822 -19.10 5.48 -27.55
C ALA A 822 -19.73 6.20 -28.76
N VAL A 823 -20.58 7.20 -28.52
CA VAL A 823 -21.25 7.97 -29.58
C VAL A 823 -20.23 8.78 -30.40
N TRP A 824 -19.25 9.39 -29.74
CA TRP A 824 -18.20 10.14 -30.43
C TRP A 824 -17.29 9.25 -31.28
N ALA A 825 -16.84 8.11 -30.72
CA ALA A 825 -15.96 7.17 -31.41
C ALA A 825 -16.66 6.48 -32.59
N ALA A 826 -17.91 6.05 -32.40
CA ALA A 826 -18.72 5.46 -33.47
C ALA A 826 -19.14 6.49 -34.52
N GLY A 827 -19.49 7.72 -34.11
CA GLY A 827 -19.89 8.80 -35.00
C GLY A 827 -18.81 9.18 -36.02
N ARG A 828 -17.54 9.23 -35.59
CA ARG A 828 -16.41 9.48 -36.52
C ARG A 828 -16.25 8.38 -37.56
N GLY A 829 -16.52 7.12 -37.19
CA GLY A 829 -16.49 5.98 -38.12
C GLY A 829 -17.59 6.04 -39.18
N LEU A 830 -18.79 6.49 -38.80
CA LEU A 830 -19.95 6.59 -39.66
C LEU A 830 -19.85 7.81 -40.62
N ILE A 831 -19.36 8.96 -40.16
CA ILE A 831 -19.25 10.20 -40.96
C ILE A 831 -18.15 10.09 -42.03
N ARG A 832 -17.00 9.48 -41.75
CA ARG A 832 -15.90 9.31 -42.68
C ARG A 832 -16.20 8.31 -43.82
N SER A 833 -17.13 7.39 -43.60
CA SER A 833 -17.55 6.47 -44.67
C SER A 833 -18.76 7.03 -45.37
N ARG A 834 -18.67 7.35 -46.67
CA ARG A 834 -19.86 7.59 -47.51
C ARG A 834 -20.68 6.30 -47.46
N LEU A 835 -21.73 6.27 -46.61
CA LEU A 835 -22.59 5.11 -46.37
C LEU A 835 -23.17 4.52 -47.70
N SER A 836 -23.38 5.38 -48.70
CA SER A 836 -23.84 4.97 -50.04
C SER A 836 -22.83 4.13 -50.81
N LEU A 837 -21.52 4.24 -50.56
CA LEU A 837 -20.51 3.43 -51.24
C LEU A 837 -20.33 2.03 -50.62
N ALA A 838 -20.72 1.86 -49.33
CA ALA A 838 -20.55 0.57 -48.63
C ALA A 838 -21.46 -0.54 -49.18
N LEU A 839 -22.54 -0.22 -49.87
CA LEU A 839 -23.42 -1.18 -50.57
C LEU A 839 -22.97 -1.44 -52.03
N LYS A 840 -22.18 -0.54 -52.61
CA LYS A 840 -21.66 -0.74 -54.01
C LYS A 840 -20.42 -1.65 -54.04
N GLU A 841 -19.74 -1.92 -52.92
CA GLU A 841 -18.53 -2.75 -52.91
C GLU A 841 -18.80 -4.26 -53.05
N ASP A 842 -20.07 -4.70 -53.11
CA ASP A 842 -20.45 -6.13 -53.25
C ASP A 842 -21.08 -6.46 -54.64
N TRP A 843 -21.11 -5.50 -55.59
CA TRP A 843 -21.55 -5.75 -56.99
C TRP A 843 -20.39 -5.63 -57.98
#